data_7fb13eebb6401879c0f87e539c4e0c9d
#
_entry.id   7fb13eebb6401879c0f87e539c4e0c9d
#
_cell.length_a   1.000
_cell.length_b   1.000
_cell.length_c   1.000
_cell.angle_alpha   90.00
_cell.angle_beta   90.00
_cell.angle_gamma   90.00
#
_symmetry.space_group_name_H-M   'P 1'
#
loop_
_entity.id
_entity.type
_entity.pdbx_description
1 polymer ?
#
loop_
_entity_poly.entity_id
_entity_poly.type
_entity_poly.pdbx_seq_one_letter_code
_entity_poly.pdbx_strand_id
1 'polypeptide(L)'
;MSYFVTGATGFIGRHLVEELLDHRDGTIYVLVREASLPRMHKMVELWETDRVVPVVGDLTAERLGVDAAWVRAHRGEIDHFLHLAAIYDMTADDATNEAMNVGGTRHALELAEALDVGCFHQVSSVAAAGDHHGTFDETMFEEGQHLPSPYHRTKFESERIVREESARPWRVYRPAIVVGHSETGAMDKVDGPYYSFPLIKVLRDRLPAWLPLVGADLGDTNVVPVDYVASAMDHLAHLDGHDGDTFHLVNPEPQPVVETVNAFCAAAGAPRFATPVDRRTTGGLLALLPPALRPLNLAGTLVRQRPVQAVLDQTIGRLGIPPEVLAHSSFRPVFDSRRTEQALAGSGIAVPDLDSYARTLWSYWEDHLDRSTARDAGVREALTGKYVVITGASSGIGQVTALKVAQAGGIPVLVARGKDKLEATRATIENRGGTAHVYPCDLSDLDAIDALCGQLGHDLPAVDLVVNNAGRSIRRSLRLSQDRFHDFERTMQLNYFGAIRLVMGLIPMMRESHGGHVVNVSSIGVQTNPPRFSAYVASKAALDAWSNVVASELVGDGITFTSIHMPLVRTPMIAPTRIYDRFPAISPAQAADLVIKAMVDRPHEINTLLGNAGAVAHTVAPRLAFRVLNLAYHVFPDSAAAKGDAARGTRESEQIMLAKVFKGVHW
;
A
#
# COMPACT_ATOMS: atom_id res chain seq x y z
N MET A 1 -37.31 -6.45 25.03
CA MET A 1 -37.25 -6.67 23.55
C MET A 1 -36.08 -7.59 23.24
N SER A 2 -36.20 -8.46 22.25
CA SER A 2 -35.12 -9.37 21.89
C SER A 2 -34.75 -9.19 20.42
N TYR A 3 -33.46 -9.34 20.13
CA TYR A 3 -32.89 -9.04 18.82
C TYR A 3 -32.21 -10.27 18.26
N PHE A 4 -32.29 -10.45 16.94
CA PHE A 4 -31.49 -11.40 16.22
C PHE A 4 -30.67 -10.64 15.16
N VAL A 5 -29.35 -10.68 15.25
CA VAL A 5 -28.46 -9.87 14.41
C VAL A 5 -27.56 -10.78 13.58
N THR A 6 -27.61 -10.64 12.25
CA THR A 6 -26.60 -11.23 11.36
C THR A 6 -25.56 -10.20 11.00
N GLY A 7 -24.31 -10.62 10.87
CA GLY A 7 -23.22 -9.69 10.55
C GLY A 7 -22.71 -8.84 11.73
N ALA A 8 -23.00 -9.23 12.97
CA ALA A 8 -22.56 -8.54 14.19
C ALA A 8 -21.03 -8.39 14.32
N THR A 9 -20.25 -9.26 13.69
CA THR A 9 -18.77 -9.14 13.65
C THR A 9 -18.25 -8.19 12.57
N GLY A 10 -19.14 -7.67 11.71
CA GLY A 10 -18.84 -6.69 10.68
C GLY A 10 -18.80 -5.26 11.21
N PHE A 11 -18.38 -4.33 10.35
CA PHE A 11 -18.15 -2.93 10.74
C PHE A 11 -19.41 -2.25 11.29
N ILE A 12 -20.50 -2.21 10.52
CA ILE A 12 -21.77 -1.62 11.00
C ILE A 12 -22.37 -2.45 12.13
N GLY A 13 -22.30 -3.79 12.00
CA GLY A 13 -22.99 -4.68 12.94
C GLY A 13 -22.49 -4.59 14.38
N ARG A 14 -21.17 -4.44 14.58
CA ARG A 14 -20.64 -4.29 15.95
C ARG A 14 -21.07 -2.98 16.59
N HIS A 15 -21.05 -1.86 15.86
CA HIS A 15 -21.50 -0.57 16.39
C HIS A 15 -23.00 -0.56 16.65
N LEU A 16 -23.78 -1.25 15.80
CA LEU A 16 -25.22 -1.43 16.09
C LEU A 16 -25.46 -2.27 17.36
N VAL A 17 -24.66 -3.31 17.59
CA VAL A 17 -24.75 -4.09 18.84
C VAL A 17 -24.38 -3.23 20.05
N GLU A 18 -23.36 -2.37 19.93
CA GLU A 18 -22.98 -1.39 20.97
C GLU A 18 -24.14 -0.42 21.26
N GLU A 19 -24.76 0.17 20.24
CA GLU A 19 -25.94 1.04 20.39
C GLU A 19 -27.09 0.32 21.07
N LEU A 20 -27.40 -0.93 20.71
CA LEU A 20 -28.44 -1.73 21.32
C LEU A 20 -28.11 -2.07 22.80
N LEU A 21 -26.85 -2.26 23.14
CA LEU A 21 -26.41 -2.49 24.52
C LEU A 21 -26.54 -1.22 25.37
N ASP A 22 -26.26 -0.06 24.82
CA ASP A 22 -26.28 1.21 25.54
C ASP A 22 -27.70 1.77 25.71
N HIS A 23 -28.57 1.58 24.73
CA HIS A 23 -29.87 2.25 24.71
C HIS A 23 -31.06 1.31 24.93
N ARG A 24 -30.89 -0.01 24.83
CA ARG A 24 -31.98 -0.98 24.89
C ARG A 24 -31.72 -2.07 25.93
N ASP A 25 -32.81 -2.59 26.46
CA ASP A 25 -32.78 -3.79 27.29
C ASP A 25 -33.10 -5.03 26.45
N GLY A 26 -32.69 -6.21 26.92
CA GLY A 26 -33.03 -7.49 26.30
C GLY A 26 -31.84 -8.25 25.74
N THR A 27 -32.10 -9.43 25.21
CA THR A 27 -31.08 -10.33 24.69
C THR A 27 -30.83 -10.07 23.22
N ILE A 28 -29.55 -10.05 22.83
CA ILE A 28 -29.09 -9.89 21.46
C ILE A 28 -28.49 -11.20 20.99
N TYR A 29 -29.23 -11.98 20.21
CA TYR A 29 -28.74 -13.18 19.56
C TYR A 29 -27.94 -12.81 18.32
N VAL A 30 -26.70 -13.27 18.21
CA VAL A 30 -25.82 -12.92 17.10
C VAL A 30 -25.45 -14.16 16.28
N LEU A 31 -25.76 -14.16 14.99
CA LEU A 31 -25.41 -15.25 14.10
C LEU A 31 -23.89 -15.23 13.81
N VAL A 32 -23.24 -16.36 14.10
CA VAL A 32 -21.81 -16.52 13.86
C VAL A 32 -21.47 -17.87 13.25
N ARG A 33 -20.54 -17.94 12.33
CA ARG A 33 -19.98 -19.21 11.86
C ARG A 33 -19.14 -19.84 12.97
N GLU A 34 -19.12 -21.16 13.05
CA GLU A 34 -18.35 -21.90 14.05
C GLU A 34 -16.89 -21.45 14.13
N ALA A 35 -16.24 -21.24 12.96
CA ALA A 35 -14.88 -20.73 12.90
C ALA A 35 -14.70 -19.31 13.46
N SER A 36 -15.77 -18.52 13.60
CA SER A 36 -15.75 -17.15 14.11
C SER A 36 -16.13 -17.04 15.59
N LEU A 37 -16.56 -18.13 16.23
CA LEU A 37 -16.91 -18.15 17.66
C LEU A 37 -15.81 -17.60 18.58
N PRO A 38 -14.52 -17.95 18.42
CA PRO A 38 -13.47 -17.41 19.30
C PRO A 38 -13.33 -15.88 19.20
N ARG A 39 -13.55 -15.32 18.01
CA ARG A 39 -13.57 -13.87 17.81
C ARG A 39 -14.79 -13.23 18.49
N MET A 40 -15.95 -13.86 18.36
CA MET A 40 -17.17 -13.36 18.96
C MET A 40 -17.10 -13.37 20.49
N HIS A 41 -16.59 -14.44 21.09
CA HIS A 41 -16.41 -14.52 22.54
C HIS A 41 -15.51 -13.40 23.07
N LYS A 42 -14.41 -13.07 22.35
CA LYS A 42 -13.56 -11.92 22.72
C LYS A 42 -14.30 -10.59 22.65
N MET A 43 -15.20 -10.42 21.67
CA MET A 43 -16.01 -9.20 21.57
C MET A 43 -17.02 -9.12 22.73
N VAL A 44 -17.65 -10.23 23.08
CA VAL A 44 -18.58 -10.31 24.26
C VAL A 44 -17.83 -9.99 25.56
N GLU A 45 -16.62 -10.52 25.74
CA GLU A 45 -15.76 -10.20 26.87
C GLU A 45 -15.42 -8.69 26.94
N LEU A 46 -15.14 -8.05 25.77
CA LEU A 46 -14.85 -6.61 25.69
C LEU A 46 -16.09 -5.75 26.01
N TRP A 47 -17.28 -6.21 25.66
CA TRP A 47 -18.52 -5.53 25.98
C TRP A 47 -18.97 -5.76 27.43
N GLU A 48 -18.28 -6.62 28.18
CA GLU A 48 -18.55 -6.91 29.61
C GLU A 48 -20.02 -7.23 29.88
N THR A 49 -20.67 -8.00 28.99
CA THR A 49 -22.12 -8.28 29.06
C THR A 49 -22.43 -9.76 28.81
N ASP A 50 -23.50 -10.24 29.45
CA ASP A 50 -24.10 -11.56 29.21
C ASP A 50 -25.33 -11.50 28.27
N ARG A 51 -25.69 -10.29 27.81
CA ARG A 51 -26.86 -10.06 26.96
C ARG A 51 -26.64 -10.46 25.51
N VAL A 52 -25.38 -10.57 25.06
CA VAL A 52 -25.03 -10.98 23.70
C VAL A 52 -24.75 -12.46 23.64
N VAL A 53 -25.64 -13.20 22.97
CA VAL A 53 -25.62 -14.65 22.89
C VAL A 53 -25.28 -15.12 21.47
N PRO A 54 -24.12 -15.75 21.24
CA PRO A 54 -23.77 -16.31 19.95
C PRO A 54 -24.68 -17.48 19.55
N VAL A 55 -25.20 -17.46 18.32
CA VAL A 55 -25.96 -18.54 17.68
C VAL A 55 -25.15 -19.02 16.46
N VAL A 56 -24.82 -20.32 16.44
CA VAL A 56 -24.04 -20.90 15.34
C VAL A 56 -24.91 -21.06 14.10
N GLY A 57 -24.38 -20.60 12.95
CA GLY A 57 -25.04 -20.75 11.66
C GLY A 57 -24.21 -20.26 10.49
N ASP A 58 -24.75 -20.34 9.26
CA ASP A 58 -24.09 -19.96 8.02
C ASP A 58 -25.11 -19.40 7.03
N LEU A 59 -24.79 -18.27 6.40
CA LEU A 59 -25.66 -17.59 5.41
C LEU A 59 -26.03 -18.47 4.22
N THR A 60 -25.19 -19.42 3.85
CA THR A 60 -25.39 -20.29 2.69
C THR A 60 -26.32 -21.48 2.99
N ALA A 61 -26.67 -21.70 4.24
CA ALA A 61 -27.52 -22.82 4.66
C ALA A 61 -28.98 -22.40 4.80
N GLU A 62 -29.92 -23.30 4.50
CA GLU A 62 -31.34 -23.10 4.70
C GLU A 62 -31.62 -22.65 6.16
N ARG A 63 -32.43 -21.63 6.35
CA ARG A 63 -32.70 -21.01 7.66
C ARG A 63 -31.41 -20.63 8.39
N LEU A 64 -30.41 -20.20 7.65
CA LEU A 64 -29.07 -19.84 8.14
C LEU A 64 -28.36 -20.96 8.92
N GLY A 65 -28.76 -22.23 8.76
CA GLY A 65 -28.19 -23.37 9.44
C GLY A 65 -28.41 -23.39 10.96
N VAL A 66 -29.34 -22.58 11.47
CA VAL A 66 -29.65 -22.52 12.90
C VAL A 66 -30.39 -23.80 13.35
N ASP A 67 -29.99 -24.34 14.52
CA ASP A 67 -30.54 -25.57 15.05
C ASP A 67 -32.07 -25.50 15.20
N ALA A 68 -32.78 -26.50 14.69
CA ALA A 68 -34.24 -26.54 14.69
C ALA A 68 -34.86 -26.60 16.09
N ALA A 69 -34.16 -27.12 17.09
CA ALA A 69 -34.65 -27.12 18.49
C ALA A 69 -34.54 -25.72 19.08
N TRP A 70 -33.44 -25.00 18.74
CA TRP A 70 -33.26 -23.60 19.12
C TRP A 70 -34.36 -22.72 18.50
N VAL A 71 -34.64 -22.86 17.19
CA VAL A 71 -35.72 -22.12 16.51
C VAL A 71 -37.07 -22.35 17.17
N ARG A 72 -37.42 -23.61 17.51
CA ARG A 72 -38.67 -23.91 18.19
C ARG A 72 -38.78 -23.31 19.59
N ALA A 73 -37.65 -23.27 20.33
CA ALA A 73 -37.59 -22.73 21.68
C ALA A 73 -37.77 -21.20 21.73
N HIS A 74 -37.33 -20.49 20.69
CA HIS A 74 -37.35 -19.01 20.65
C HIS A 74 -38.41 -18.44 19.71
N ARG A 75 -39.37 -19.27 19.27
CA ARG A 75 -40.44 -18.81 18.40
C ARG A 75 -41.35 -17.79 19.11
N GLY A 76 -41.52 -16.61 18.50
CA GLY A 76 -42.31 -15.50 19.03
C GLY A 76 -41.59 -14.70 20.12
N GLU A 77 -40.31 -14.97 20.38
CA GLU A 77 -39.51 -14.22 21.35
C GLU A 77 -38.71 -13.08 20.74
N ILE A 78 -38.47 -13.12 19.43
CA ILE A 78 -37.61 -12.14 18.72
C ILE A 78 -38.48 -11.00 18.20
N ASP A 79 -38.29 -9.81 18.76
CA ASP A 79 -38.99 -8.60 18.32
C ASP A 79 -38.40 -8.03 16.99
N HIS A 80 -37.08 -8.00 16.88
CA HIS A 80 -36.37 -7.41 15.78
C HIS A 80 -35.33 -8.36 15.19
N PHE A 81 -35.43 -8.65 13.89
CA PHE A 81 -34.44 -9.41 13.14
C PHE A 81 -33.63 -8.48 12.23
N LEU A 82 -32.38 -8.19 12.58
CA LEU A 82 -31.52 -7.23 11.91
C LEU A 82 -30.53 -7.97 10.97
N HIS A 83 -30.77 -7.88 9.65
CA HIS A 83 -29.98 -8.57 8.65
C HIS A 83 -28.96 -7.63 8.01
N LEU A 84 -27.71 -7.67 8.56
CA LEU A 84 -26.59 -6.88 8.07
C LEU A 84 -25.54 -7.71 7.32
N ALA A 85 -25.62 -9.04 7.46
CA ALA A 85 -24.63 -9.92 6.87
C ALA A 85 -24.71 -9.88 5.34
N ALA A 86 -23.64 -9.46 4.69
CA ALA A 86 -23.46 -9.45 3.25
C ALA A 86 -21.96 -9.46 2.95
N ILE A 87 -21.58 -9.92 1.76
CA ILE A 87 -20.25 -9.69 1.25
C ILE A 87 -20.21 -8.31 0.60
N TYR A 88 -19.29 -7.47 1.10
CA TYR A 88 -18.87 -6.24 0.47
C TYR A 88 -17.47 -6.46 -0.09
N ASP A 89 -17.38 -7.12 -1.23
CA ASP A 89 -16.12 -7.32 -1.97
C ASP A 89 -16.41 -7.11 -3.46
N MET A 90 -15.96 -5.97 -3.98
CA MET A 90 -16.14 -5.61 -5.40
C MET A 90 -15.28 -6.50 -6.32
N THR A 91 -14.37 -7.31 -5.77
CA THR A 91 -13.50 -8.23 -6.51
C THR A 91 -13.98 -9.68 -6.44
N ALA A 92 -14.99 -9.98 -5.59
CA ALA A 92 -15.58 -11.31 -5.51
C ALA A 92 -16.35 -11.65 -6.81
N ASP A 93 -16.33 -12.92 -7.18
CA ASP A 93 -17.04 -13.39 -8.37
C ASP A 93 -18.57 -13.31 -8.19
N ASP A 94 -19.28 -13.33 -9.33
CA ASP A 94 -20.74 -13.22 -9.36
C ASP A 94 -21.43 -14.32 -8.55
N ALA A 95 -20.95 -15.56 -8.62
CA ALA A 95 -21.56 -16.70 -7.96
C ALA A 95 -21.47 -16.58 -6.42
N THR A 96 -20.34 -16.10 -5.92
CA THR A 96 -20.13 -15.87 -4.49
C THR A 96 -21.02 -14.71 -3.99
N ASN A 97 -21.09 -13.60 -4.73
CA ASN A 97 -21.99 -12.49 -4.39
C ASN A 97 -23.46 -12.92 -4.40
N GLU A 98 -23.89 -13.71 -5.38
CA GLU A 98 -25.25 -14.23 -5.50
C GLU A 98 -25.58 -15.13 -4.31
N ALA A 99 -24.77 -16.14 -4.03
CA ALA A 99 -25.02 -17.09 -2.96
C ALA A 99 -25.09 -16.44 -1.57
N MET A 100 -24.19 -15.49 -1.30
CA MET A 100 -24.08 -14.85 0.01
C MET A 100 -25.07 -13.72 0.24
N ASN A 101 -25.29 -12.86 -0.76
CA ASN A 101 -26.16 -11.70 -0.60
C ASN A 101 -27.62 -12.04 -0.91
N VAL A 102 -27.88 -12.68 -2.05
CA VAL A 102 -29.25 -12.99 -2.49
C VAL A 102 -29.76 -14.25 -1.78
N GLY A 103 -29.01 -15.36 -1.84
CA GLY A 103 -29.33 -16.60 -1.15
C GLY A 103 -29.40 -16.40 0.37
N GLY A 104 -28.40 -15.71 0.94
CA GLY A 104 -28.35 -15.40 2.38
C GLY A 104 -29.55 -14.59 2.87
N THR A 105 -30.04 -13.62 2.09
CA THR A 105 -31.25 -12.86 2.43
C THR A 105 -32.49 -13.75 2.42
N ARG A 106 -32.63 -14.66 1.44
CA ARG A 106 -33.76 -15.60 1.41
C ARG A 106 -33.75 -16.55 2.61
N HIS A 107 -32.60 -17.13 2.95
CA HIS A 107 -32.45 -17.97 4.13
C HIS A 107 -32.68 -17.19 5.44
N ALA A 108 -32.36 -15.88 5.47
CA ALA A 108 -32.68 -15.04 6.64
C ALA A 108 -34.20 -14.80 6.80
N LEU A 109 -34.90 -14.57 5.69
CA LEU A 109 -36.37 -14.47 5.73
C LEU A 109 -37.04 -15.78 6.18
N GLU A 110 -36.58 -16.92 5.67
CA GLU A 110 -37.06 -18.25 6.11
C GLU A 110 -36.86 -18.48 7.61
N LEU A 111 -35.74 -18.05 8.16
CA LEU A 111 -35.49 -18.12 9.60
C LEU A 111 -36.38 -17.13 10.36
N ALA A 112 -36.52 -15.89 9.89
CA ALA A 112 -37.35 -14.87 10.51
C ALA A 112 -38.83 -15.31 10.55
N GLU A 113 -39.35 -15.96 9.52
CA GLU A 113 -40.69 -16.54 9.47
C GLU A 113 -40.81 -17.72 10.47
N ALA A 114 -39.83 -18.63 10.48
CA ALA A 114 -39.82 -19.77 11.40
C ALA A 114 -39.77 -19.34 12.88
N LEU A 115 -39.07 -18.25 13.19
CA LEU A 115 -39.00 -17.61 14.51
C LEU A 115 -40.23 -16.76 14.85
N ASP A 116 -41.09 -16.47 13.88
CA ASP A 116 -42.28 -15.61 14.05
C ASP A 116 -41.91 -14.21 14.59
N VAL A 117 -40.86 -13.59 13.99
CA VAL A 117 -40.30 -12.30 14.47
C VAL A 117 -41.27 -11.13 14.33
N GLY A 118 -41.14 -10.11 15.18
CA GLY A 118 -41.95 -8.89 15.10
C GLY A 118 -41.72 -8.08 13.82
N CYS A 119 -40.49 -7.75 13.53
CA CYS A 119 -40.11 -7.01 12.33
C CYS A 119 -38.74 -7.48 11.76
N PHE A 120 -38.65 -7.55 10.42
CA PHE A 120 -37.42 -7.85 9.69
C PHE A 120 -36.77 -6.57 9.19
N HIS A 121 -35.51 -6.36 9.49
CA HIS A 121 -34.76 -5.16 9.13
C HIS A 121 -33.61 -5.52 8.14
N GLN A 122 -33.75 -5.04 6.90
CA GLN A 122 -32.76 -5.29 5.84
C GLN A 122 -31.78 -4.13 5.71
N VAL A 123 -30.49 -4.40 5.85
CA VAL A 123 -29.45 -3.43 5.48
C VAL A 123 -29.08 -3.61 4.00
N SER A 124 -29.70 -2.77 3.18
CA SER A 124 -29.42 -2.63 1.75
C SER A 124 -28.22 -1.68 1.52
N SER A 125 -28.27 -0.86 0.51
CA SER A 125 -27.29 0.21 0.19
C SER A 125 -27.91 1.17 -0.80
N VAL A 126 -27.43 2.42 -0.84
CA VAL A 126 -27.73 3.36 -1.95
C VAL A 126 -27.33 2.78 -3.32
N ALA A 127 -26.48 1.77 -3.37
CA ALA A 127 -26.12 1.03 -4.58
C ALA A 127 -27.33 0.42 -5.30
N ALA A 128 -28.45 0.18 -4.62
CA ALA A 128 -29.70 -0.30 -5.24
C ALA A 128 -30.28 0.69 -6.27
N ALA A 129 -29.95 1.97 -6.18
CA ALA A 129 -30.33 2.99 -7.15
C ALA A 129 -29.57 2.88 -8.50
N GLY A 130 -28.49 2.07 -8.55
CA GLY A 130 -27.71 1.89 -9.77
C GLY A 130 -27.21 3.19 -10.39
N ASP A 131 -27.42 3.33 -11.71
CA ASP A 131 -27.07 4.53 -12.47
C ASP A 131 -28.26 5.46 -12.74
N HIS A 132 -29.28 5.44 -11.87
CA HIS A 132 -30.46 6.31 -11.99
C HIS A 132 -30.03 7.79 -12.20
N HIS A 133 -30.78 8.51 -13.04
CA HIS A 133 -30.51 9.91 -13.30
C HIS A 133 -31.51 10.82 -12.57
N GLY A 134 -30.98 11.73 -11.77
CA GLY A 134 -31.80 12.68 -11.00
C GLY A 134 -31.96 12.26 -9.54
N THR A 135 -33.07 12.72 -8.94
CA THR A 135 -33.35 12.41 -7.53
C THR A 135 -33.91 11.01 -7.39
N PHE A 136 -33.34 10.27 -6.45
CA PHE A 136 -33.81 8.94 -6.04
C PHE A 136 -34.28 9.03 -4.58
N ASP A 137 -35.59 8.99 -4.38
CA ASP A 137 -36.19 9.12 -3.07
C ASP A 137 -36.45 7.75 -2.40
N GLU A 138 -36.88 7.78 -1.17
CA GLU A 138 -37.07 6.60 -0.34
C GLU A 138 -38.26 5.72 -0.75
N THR A 139 -39.15 6.23 -1.61
CA THR A 139 -40.27 5.45 -2.18
C THR A 139 -39.89 4.72 -3.45
N MET A 140 -38.82 5.16 -4.10
CA MET A 140 -38.36 4.62 -5.38
C MET A 140 -37.56 3.32 -5.15
N PHE A 141 -37.72 2.38 -6.11
CA PHE A 141 -37.01 1.12 -6.08
C PHE A 141 -36.68 0.61 -7.49
N GLU A 142 -37.66 0.18 -8.27
CA GLU A 142 -37.47 -0.37 -9.61
C GLU A 142 -37.84 0.68 -10.67
N GLU A 143 -36.88 1.54 -11.00
CA GLU A 143 -37.04 2.67 -11.91
C GLU A 143 -36.43 2.41 -13.30
N GLY A 144 -36.08 1.15 -13.61
CA GLY A 144 -35.43 0.78 -14.85
C GLY A 144 -33.94 1.16 -14.91
N GLN A 145 -33.32 1.43 -13.75
CA GLN A 145 -31.92 1.75 -13.63
C GLN A 145 -31.01 0.57 -14.03
N HIS A 146 -29.87 0.86 -14.67
CA HIS A 146 -28.84 -0.13 -14.92
C HIS A 146 -28.01 -0.36 -13.63
N LEU A 147 -27.67 -1.60 -13.35
CA LEU A 147 -26.91 -2.03 -12.18
C LEU A 147 -25.48 -2.36 -12.62
N PRO A 148 -24.51 -1.45 -12.44
CA PRO A 148 -23.22 -1.49 -13.14
C PRO A 148 -22.24 -2.55 -12.63
N SER A 149 -22.48 -3.15 -11.46
CA SER A 149 -21.61 -4.20 -10.91
C SER A 149 -22.40 -5.30 -10.21
N PRO A 150 -21.78 -6.49 -9.96
CA PRO A 150 -22.39 -7.57 -9.20
C PRO A 150 -22.90 -7.11 -7.83
N TYR A 151 -22.18 -6.21 -7.16
CA TYR A 151 -22.58 -5.65 -5.88
C TYR A 151 -23.91 -4.87 -5.97
N HIS A 152 -24.05 -3.98 -6.97
CA HIS A 152 -25.31 -3.22 -7.20
C HIS A 152 -26.45 -4.19 -7.45
N ARG A 153 -26.25 -5.17 -8.32
CA ARG A 153 -27.25 -6.18 -8.67
C ARG A 153 -27.68 -6.98 -7.45
N THR A 154 -26.75 -7.53 -6.69
CA THR A 154 -27.10 -8.38 -5.54
C THR A 154 -27.75 -7.61 -4.39
N LYS A 155 -27.39 -6.32 -4.18
CA LYS A 155 -28.06 -5.46 -3.19
C LYS A 155 -29.49 -5.13 -3.63
N PHE A 156 -29.70 -4.82 -4.90
CA PHE A 156 -31.02 -4.63 -5.47
C PHE A 156 -31.89 -5.89 -5.34
N GLU A 157 -31.38 -7.04 -5.76
CA GLU A 157 -32.09 -8.32 -5.68
C GLU A 157 -32.43 -8.72 -4.23
N SER A 158 -31.51 -8.54 -3.30
CA SER A 158 -31.74 -8.80 -1.88
C SER A 158 -32.88 -7.94 -1.32
N GLU A 159 -32.91 -6.66 -1.69
CA GLU A 159 -33.99 -5.75 -1.27
C GLU A 159 -35.32 -6.13 -1.92
N ARG A 160 -35.32 -6.53 -3.20
CA ARG A 160 -36.52 -7.00 -3.90
C ARG A 160 -37.13 -8.21 -3.21
N ILE A 161 -36.31 -9.20 -2.83
CA ILE A 161 -36.75 -10.39 -2.10
C ILE A 161 -37.44 -9.99 -0.80
N VAL A 162 -36.89 -9.07 -0.04
CA VAL A 162 -37.53 -8.61 1.21
C VAL A 162 -38.90 -7.94 0.94
N ARG A 163 -38.99 -7.12 -0.08
CA ARG A 163 -40.24 -6.43 -0.46
C ARG A 163 -41.34 -7.37 -0.95
N GLU A 164 -40.96 -8.39 -1.70
CA GLU A 164 -41.88 -9.29 -2.38
C GLU A 164 -42.20 -10.57 -1.58
N GLU A 165 -41.20 -11.13 -0.87
CA GLU A 165 -41.30 -12.48 -0.27
C GLU A 165 -41.43 -12.42 1.27
N SER A 166 -41.22 -11.27 1.92
CA SER A 166 -41.33 -11.22 3.39
C SER A 166 -42.78 -11.43 3.89
N ALA A 167 -42.98 -12.48 4.66
CA ALA A 167 -44.24 -12.71 5.37
C ALA A 167 -44.35 -11.92 6.69
N ARG A 168 -43.28 -11.25 7.11
CA ARG A 168 -43.22 -10.43 8.33
C ARG A 168 -43.19 -8.93 7.97
N PRO A 169 -43.63 -8.04 8.88
CA PRO A 169 -43.33 -6.62 8.76
C PRO A 169 -41.85 -6.40 8.48
N TRP A 170 -41.51 -5.45 7.59
CA TRP A 170 -40.13 -5.23 7.24
C TRP A 170 -39.80 -3.74 7.14
N ARG A 171 -38.50 -3.40 7.29
CA ARG A 171 -37.91 -2.07 7.03
C ARG A 171 -36.58 -2.23 6.30
N VAL A 172 -36.29 -1.29 5.40
CA VAL A 172 -35.06 -1.29 4.61
C VAL A 172 -34.23 -0.06 4.95
N TYR A 173 -32.94 -0.25 5.16
CA TYR A 173 -31.97 0.83 5.37
C TYR A 173 -30.99 0.86 4.21
N ARG A 174 -30.82 2.02 3.60
CA ARG A 174 -29.89 2.25 2.47
C ARG A 174 -28.79 3.22 2.90
N PRO A 175 -27.74 2.73 3.58
CA PRO A 175 -26.59 3.57 3.90
C PRO A 175 -25.83 3.96 2.64
N ALA A 176 -25.27 5.18 2.64
CA ALA A 176 -24.27 5.66 1.69
C ALA A 176 -22.91 4.99 1.93
N ILE A 177 -21.81 5.60 1.52
CA ILE A 177 -20.47 5.11 1.82
C ILE A 177 -20.22 5.32 3.32
N VAL A 178 -20.16 4.22 4.05
CA VAL A 178 -19.96 4.26 5.52
C VAL A 178 -18.46 4.38 5.82
N VAL A 179 -18.10 5.47 6.48
CA VAL A 179 -16.75 5.74 6.93
C VAL A 179 -16.58 5.46 8.44
N GLY A 180 -15.37 5.62 8.97
CA GLY A 180 -15.05 5.36 10.37
C GLY A 180 -15.90 6.16 11.34
N HIS A 181 -15.81 5.79 12.60
CA HIS A 181 -16.53 6.42 13.71
C HIS A 181 -16.10 7.89 13.85
N SER A 182 -17.05 8.81 13.96
CA SER A 182 -16.76 10.24 13.94
C SER A 182 -15.91 10.71 15.13
N GLU A 183 -16.07 10.13 16.30
CA GLU A 183 -15.32 10.52 17.50
C GLU A 183 -14.01 9.77 17.68
N THR A 184 -13.96 8.45 17.35
CA THR A 184 -12.78 7.62 17.60
C THR A 184 -11.91 7.41 16.37
N GLY A 185 -12.46 7.63 15.17
CA GLY A 185 -11.82 7.34 13.90
C GLY A 185 -11.76 5.86 13.54
N ALA A 186 -12.27 4.96 14.41
CA ALA A 186 -12.17 3.53 14.23
C ALA A 186 -12.74 3.08 12.89
N MET A 187 -11.96 2.33 12.12
CA MET A 187 -12.31 1.77 10.82
C MET A 187 -11.64 0.40 10.64
N ASP A 188 -12.27 -0.51 9.90
CA ASP A 188 -11.78 -1.89 9.78
C ASP A 188 -10.78 -2.09 8.64
N LYS A 189 -10.91 -1.34 7.56
CA LYS A 189 -10.10 -1.50 6.34
C LYS A 189 -10.01 -0.21 5.54
N VAL A 190 -9.07 -0.19 4.62
CA VAL A 190 -8.90 0.92 3.66
C VAL A 190 -9.78 0.63 2.45
N ASP A 191 -10.94 1.30 2.37
CA ASP A 191 -11.84 1.28 1.22
C ASP A 191 -12.49 2.66 1.02
N GLY A 192 -13.33 2.81 -0.02
CA GLY A 192 -14.02 4.07 -0.31
C GLY A 192 -13.05 5.26 -0.39
N PRO A 193 -13.34 6.38 0.33
CA PRO A 193 -12.52 7.59 0.25
C PRO A 193 -11.09 7.41 0.78
N TYR A 194 -10.83 6.37 1.60
CA TYR A 194 -9.51 6.09 2.17
C TYR A 194 -8.46 5.67 1.15
N TYR A 195 -8.86 5.24 -0.05
CA TYR A 195 -7.92 5.03 -1.15
C TYR A 195 -7.15 6.30 -1.55
N SER A 196 -7.68 7.49 -1.26
CA SER A 196 -6.98 8.76 -1.48
C SER A 196 -5.89 9.05 -0.44
N PHE A 197 -5.92 8.44 0.74
CA PHE A 197 -5.05 8.78 1.88
C PHE A 197 -3.55 8.56 1.61
N PRO A 198 -3.10 7.45 0.99
CA PRO A 198 -1.69 7.31 0.62
C PRO A 198 -1.21 8.41 -0.34
N LEU A 199 -2.07 8.86 -1.28
CA LEU A 199 -1.77 9.97 -2.18
C LEU A 199 -1.69 11.30 -1.41
N ILE A 200 -2.67 11.58 -0.55
CA ILE A 200 -2.69 12.78 0.30
C ILE A 200 -1.42 12.86 1.17
N LYS A 201 -0.97 11.73 1.75
CA LYS A 201 0.27 11.65 2.51
C LYS A 201 1.48 12.03 1.66
N VAL A 202 1.60 11.47 0.44
CA VAL A 202 2.69 11.81 -0.49
C VAL A 202 2.68 13.30 -0.87
N LEU A 203 1.49 13.87 -1.09
CA LEU A 203 1.35 15.30 -1.38
C LEU A 203 1.78 16.16 -0.20
N ARG A 204 1.34 15.83 1.02
CA ARG A 204 1.74 16.51 2.27
C ARG A 204 3.24 16.50 2.46
N ASP A 205 3.88 15.35 2.25
CA ASP A 205 5.31 15.16 2.54
C ASP A 205 6.23 15.80 1.48
N ARG A 206 5.70 16.12 0.28
CA ARG A 206 6.50 16.64 -0.85
C ARG A 206 6.16 18.04 -1.28
N LEU A 207 4.98 18.55 -0.96
CA LEU A 207 4.49 19.85 -1.42
C LEU A 207 4.05 20.72 -0.24
N PRO A 208 4.26 22.04 -0.30
CA PRO A 208 3.79 22.94 0.74
C PRO A 208 2.25 23.02 0.74
N ALA A 209 1.63 23.07 1.92
CA ALA A 209 0.18 23.07 2.09
C ALA A 209 -0.56 24.23 1.38
N TRP A 210 0.13 25.34 1.12
CA TRP A 210 -0.43 26.50 0.43
C TRP A 210 -0.50 26.38 -1.10
N LEU A 211 0.12 25.33 -1.71
CA LEU A 211 0.17 25.16 -3.17
C LEU A 211 -1.17 24.64 -3.68
N PRO A 212 -1.93 25.42 -4.48
CA PRO A 212 -3.19 24.92 -5.01
C PRO A 212 -2.92 23.86 -6.10
N LEU A 213 -3.58 22.71 -5.99
CA LEU A 213 -3.53 21.65 -6.98
C LEU A 213 -4.70 21.78 -7.95
N VAL A 214 -4.51 21.37 -9.19
CA VAL A 214 -5.60 21.32 -10.18
C VAL A 214 -6.34 20.00 -10.02
N GLY A 215 -7.61 20.05 -9.65
CA GLY A 215 -8.50 18.90 -9.55
C GLY A 215 -9.31 18.68 -10.84
N ALA A 216 -9.72 17.44 -11.09
CA ALA A 216 -10.73 17.11 -12.07
C ALA A 216 -12.10 17.10 -11.36
N ASP A 217 -13.15 17.49 -12.09
CA ASP A 217 -14.53 17.28 -11.64
C ASP A 217 -14.83 15.77 -11.73
N LEU A 218 -14.95 15.13 -10.58
CA LEU A 218 -15.22 13.70 -10.43
C LEU A 218 -16.69 13.40 -10.09
N GLY A 219 -17.56 14.43 -10.08
CA GLY A 219 -18.96 14.30 -9.68
C GLY A 219 -19.14 14.32 -8.16
N ASP A 220 -20.32 13.87 -7.72
CA ASP A 220 -20.72 13.87 -6.32
C ASP A 220 -20.57 12.49 -5.69
N THR A 221 -20.33 12.47 -4.40
CA THR A 221 -20.30 11.30 -3.53
C THR A 221 -21.22 11.52 -2.34
N ASN A 222 -21.32 10.53 -1.48
CA ASN A 222 -22.04 10.66 -0.22
C ASN A 222 -21.38 9.77 0.83
N VAL A 223 -20.90 10.36 1.91
CA VAL A 223 -20.22 9.66 3.00
C VAL A 223 -20.90 9.95 4.33
N VAL A 224 -21.03 8.92 5.15
CA VAL A 224 -21.63 9.01 6.50
C VAL A 224 -20.79 8.21 7.50
N PRO A 225 -20.63 8.66 8.74
CA PRO A 225 -19.88 7.90 9.73
C PRO A 225 -20.71 6.75 10.29
N VAL A 226 -20.04 5.69 10.74
CA VAL A 226 -20.68 4.44 11.18
C VAL A 226 -21.54 4.62 12.43
N ASP A 227 -21.15 5.50 13.34
CA ASP A 227 -21.92 5.85 14.54
C ASP A 227 -23.28 6.46 14.18
N TYR A 228 -23.32 7.39 13.22
CA TYR A 228 -24.60 7.90 12.69
C TYR A 228 -25.47 6.76 12.15
N VAL A 229 -24.88 5.85 11.35
CA VAL A 229 -25.65 4.74 10.74
C VAL A 229 -26.19 3.83 11.82
N ALA A 230 -25.40 3.48 12.82
CA ALA A 230 -25.81 2.61 13.93
C ALA A 230 -26.91 3.25 14.79
N SER A 231 -26.72 4.50 15.21
CA SER A 231 -27.71 5.24 16.02
C SER A 231 -29.02 5.47 15.27
N ALA A 232 -28.93 5.83 13.95
CA ALA A 232 -30.12 5.98 13.13
C ALA A 232 -30.89 4.66 12.97
N MET A 233 -30.19 3.56 12.73
CA MET A 233 -30.80 2.23 12.62
C MET A 233 -31.46 1.79 13.94
N ASP A 234 -30.79 2.00 15.08
CA ASP A 234 -31.41 1.70 16.38
C ASP A 234 -32.70 2.51 16.56
N HIS A 235 -32.65 3.82 16.38
CA HIS A 235 -33.82 4.69 16.53
C HIS A 235 -34.97 4.27 15.59
N LEU A 236 -34.68 4.15 14.29
CA LEU A 236 -35.65 3.82 13.25
C LEU A 236 -36.25 2.41 13.41
N ALA A 237 -35.50 1.46 13.96
CA ALA A 237 -36.00 0.11 14.20
C ALA A 237 -37.11 0.09 15.26
N HIS A 238 -37.11 1.06 16.17
CA HIS A 238 -38.06 1.11 17.30
C HIS A 238 -39.20 2.13 17.12
N LEU A 239 -39.28 2.81 15.97
CA LEU A 239 -40.41 3.68 15.68
C LEU A 239 -41.64 2.87 15.30
N ASP A 240 -42.83 3.27 15.83
CA ASP A 240 -44.11 2.70 15.42
C ASP A 240 -44.57 3.22 14.06
N GLY A 241 -45.29 2.38 13.30
CA GLY A 241 -45.99 2.81 12.08
C GLY A 241 -45.11 2.95 10.83
N HIS A 242 -43.90 2.42 10.85
CA HIS A 242 -42.95 2.49 9.74
C HIS A 242 -42.70 1.14 9.03
N ASP A 243 -43.63 0.20 9.19
CA ASP A 243 -43.52 -1.10 8.50
C ASP A 243 -43.74 -0.93 7.00
N GLY A 244 -42.85 -1.51 6.20
CA GLY A 244 -42.81 -1.34 4.75
C GLY A 244 -42.06 -0.07 4.26
N ASP A 245 -41.46 0.70 5.19
CA ASP A 245 -40.70 1.89 4.83
C ASP A 245 -39.24 1.59 4.50
N THR A 246 -38.69 2.43 3.66
CA THR A 246 -37.26 2.46 3.32
C THR A 246 -36.67 3.77 3.80
N PHE A 247 -35.47 3.70 4.37
CA PHE A 247 -34.74 4.84 4.93
C PHE A 247 -33.40 5.03 4.22
N HIS A 248 -33.12 6.24 3.75
CA HIS A 248 -31.83 6.62 3.20
C HIS A 248 -30.92 7.16 4.31
N LEU A 249 -29.94 6.36 4.73
CA LEU A 249 -28.93 6.78 5.71
C LEU A 249 -27.79 7.47 4.97
N VAL A 250 -28.02 8.69 4.55
CA VAL A 250 -27.15 9.50 3.68
C VAL A 250 -26.92 10.88 4.27
N ASN A 251 -25.90 11.57 3.80
CA ASN A 251 -25.80 13.01 4.01
C ASN A 251 -26.87 13.70 3.11
N PRO A 252 -27.78 14.51 3.69
CA PRO A 252 -28.84 15.19 2.92
C PRO A 252 -28.32 16.11 1.82
N GLU A 253 -27.10 16.66 2.02
CA GLU A 253 -26.46 17.52 1.03
C GLU A 253 -25.47 16.73 0.16
N PRO A 254 -25.53 16.84 -1.18
CA PRO A 254 -24.53 16.22 -2.06
C PRO A 254 -23.13 16.71 -1.73
N GLN A 255 -22.20 15.79 -1.67
CA GLN A 255 -20.79 16.08 -1.37
C GLN A 255 -19.96 15.92 -2.64
N PRO A 256 -19.44 17.00 -3.27
CA PRO A 256 -18.51 16.86 -4.38
C PRO A 256 -17.28 16.02 -3.96
N VAL A 257 -16.88 15.05 -4.79
CA VAL A 257 -15.70 14.18 -4.50
C VAL A 257 -14.46 15.02 -4.18
N VAL A 258 -14.26 16.13 -4.91
CA VAL A 258 -13.12 17.04 -4.68
C VAL A 258 -13.20 17.70 -3.31
N GLU A 259 -14.38 18.07 -2.82
CA GLU A 259 -14.54 18.68 -1.49
C GLU A 259 -14.32 17.64 -0.39
N THR A 260 -14.84 16.42 -0.58
CA THR A 260 -14.55 15.30 0.34
C THR A 260 -13.05 15.03 0.44
N VAL A 261 -12.32 14.97 -0.67
CA VAL A 261 -10.86 14.81 -0.69
C VAL A 261 -10.17 16.03 -0.04
N ASN A 262 -10.67 17.26 -0.26
CA ASN A 262 -10.14 18.48 0.33
C ASN A 262 -10.31 18.54 1.86
N ALA A 263 -11.40 17.99 2.41
CA ALA A 263 -11.58 17.84 3.85
C ALA A 263 -10.44 16.98 4.44
N PHE A 264 -10.11 15.86 3.78
CA PHE A 264 -8.98 15.01 4.21
C PHE A 264 -7.61 15.66 3.96
N CYS A 265 -7.43 16.41 2.85
CA CYS A 265 -6.21 17.20 2.64
C CYS A 265 -6.02 18.23 3.76
N ALA A 266 -7.09 18.92 4.18
CA ALA A 266 -7.05 19.85 5.30
C ALA A 266 -6.71 19.17 6.63
N ALA A 267 -7.34 18.02 6.89
CA ALA A 267 -7.07 17.19 8.06
C ALA A 267 -5.60 16.75 8.14
N ALA A 268 -5.02 16.36 7.00
CA ALA A 268 -3.63 15.92 6.85
C ALA A 268 -2.61 17.06 6.87
N GLY A 269 -3.01 18.32 6.67
CA GLY A 269 -2.09 19.43 6.39
C GLY A 269 -1.47 19.39 4.99
N ALA A 270 -2.14 18.78 4.04
CA ALA A 270 -1.72 18.66 2.64
C ALA A 270 -2.27 19.81 1.77
N PRO A 271 -1.68 20.07 0.59
CA PRO A 271 -2.22 21.03 -0.37
C PRO A 271 -3.61 20.59 -0.88
N ARG A 272 -4.50 21.56 -1.09
CA ARG A 272 -5.88 21.32 -1.53
C ARG A 272 -6.02 21.43 -3.04
N PHE A 273 -6.97 20.69 -3.60
CA PHE A 273 -7.37 20.80 -4.98
C PHE A 273 -8.26 22.04 -5.15
N ALA A 274 -7.90 22.93 -6.07
CA ALA A 274 -8.77 24.04 -6.45
C ALA A 274 -10.03 23.48 -7.12
N THR A 275 -11.20 23.99 -6.74
CA THR A 275 -12.47 23.63 -7.38
C THR A 275 -12.35 23.90 -8.87
N PRO A 276 -12.74 22.98 -9.77
CA PRO A 276 -12.63 23.22 -11.20
C PRO A 276 -13.50 24.42 -11.57
N VAL A 277 -12.87 25.46 -12.09
CA VAL A 277 -13.60 26.58 -12.70
C VAL A 277 -14.38 25.99 -13.89
N ASP A 278 -15.66 26.28 -13.94
CA ASP A 278 -16.61 25.77 -14.94
C ASP A 278 -15.97 25.65 -16.34
N ARG A 279 -16.10 24.49 -16.97
CA ARG A 279 -15.56 24.17 -18.31
C ARG A 279 -15.89 25.23 -19.37
N ARG A 280 -16.96 26.04 -19.16
CA ARG A 280 -17.36 27.10 -20.05
C ARG A 280 -16.48 28.35 -19.94
N THR A 281 -15.89 28.63 -18.78
CA THR A 281 -15.03 29.80 -18.56
C THR A 281 -13.54 29.51 -18.78
N THR A 282 -13.06 28.26 -18.58
CA THR A 282 -11.67 27.88 -18.83
C THR A 282 -11.30 27.75 -20.31
N GLY A 283 -12.26 27.53 -21.18
CA GLY A 283 -12.05 27.50 -22.66
C GLY A 283 -11.46 28.78 -23.21
N GLY A 284 -11.80 29.95 -22.64
CA GLY A 284 -11.29 31.25 -23.07
C GLY A 284 -9.85 31.55 -22.62
N LEU A 285 -9.48 31.16 -21.38
CA LEU A 285 -8.14 31.45 -20.82
C LEU A 285 -7.06 30.49 -21.36
N LEU A 286 -7.43 29.21 -21.59
CA LEU A 286 -6.56 28.21 -22.18
C LEU A 286 -6.34 28.41 -23.69
N ALA A 287 -7.24 29.12 -24.37
CA ALA A 287 -7.09 29.50 -25.77
C ALA A 287 -5.95 30.52 -25.97
N LEU A 288 -5.55 31.25 -24.94
CA LEU A 288 -4.46 32.23 -24.95
C LEU A 288 -3.06 31.59 -24.78
N LEU A 289 -3.00 30.30 -24.41
CA LEU A 289 -1.71 29.58 -24.33
C LEU A 289 -1.29 29.05 -25.69
N PRO A 290 0.03 29.11 -26.03
CA PRO A 290 0.55 28.49 -27.25
C PRO A 290 0.13 27.02 -27.36
N PRO A 291 -0.18 26.50 -28.58
CA PRO A 291 -0.68 25.12 -28.78
C PRO A 291 0.19 24.02 -28.14
N ALA A 292 1.51 24.28 -28.02
CA ALA A 292 2.46 23.35 -27.39
C ALA A 292 2.35 23.28 -25.84
N LEU A 293 1.62 24.21 -25.21
CA LEU A 293 1.46 24.30 -23.76
C LEU A 293 0.01 24.04 -23.31
N ARG A 294 -0.86 23.56 -24.19
CA ARG A 294 -2.26 23.21 -23.86
C ARG A 294 -2.33 21.77 -23.35
N PRO A 295 -2.38 21.53 -22.01
CA PRO A 295 -2.30 20.18 -21.47
C PRO A 295 -3.55 19.32 -21.71
N LEU A 296 -4.68 19.93 -22.08
CA LEU A 296 -5.98 19.26 -22.09
C LEU A 296 -6.36 18.51 -23.38
N ASN A 297 -5.76 18.81 -24.52
CA ASN A 297 -6.02 18.05 -25.76
C ASN A 297 -5.14 16.79 -25.90
N LEU A 298 -4.05 16.70 -25.15
CA LEU A 298 -3.19 15.52 -25.11
C LEU A 298 -3.64 14.49 -24.06
N ALA A 299 -4.23 14.94 -22.94
CA ALA A 299 -4.67 14.06 -21.87
C ALA A 299 -5.80 13.13 -22.29
N GLY A 300 -6.82 13.64 -22.98
CA GLY A 300 -7.99 12.85 -23.37
C GLY A 300 -7.72 11.82 -24.49
N THR A 301 -6.75 12.09 -25.36
CA THR A 301 -6.38 11.17 -26.45
C THR A 301 -5.26 10.21 -26.06
N LEU A 302 -4.34 10.64 -25.19
CA LEU A 302 -3.26 9.80 -24.66
C LEU A 302 -3.75 8.81 -23.61
N VAL A 303 -4.72 9.18 -22.76
CA VAL A 303 -5.30 8.28 -21.74
C VAL A 303 -6.05 7.09 -22.37
N ARG A 304 -6.53 7.21 -23.60
CA ARG A 304 -7.19 6.11 -24.34
C ARG A 304 -6.23 5.17 -25.07
N GLN A 305 -4.94 5.46 -25.08
CA GLN A 305 -3.96 4.56 -25.70
C GLN A 305 -3.51 3.48 -24.70
N ARG A 306 -3.58 2.21 -25.08
CA ARG A 306 -3.20 1.04 -24.26
C ARG A 306 -1.88 1.19 -23.48
N PRO A 307 -0.77 1.75 -24.04
CA PRO A 307 0.47 1.89 -23.27
C PRO A 307 0.39 2.97 -22.18
N VAL A 308 -0.46 4.00 -22.33
CA VAL A 308 -0.64 5.06 -21.31
C VAL A 308 -1.56 4.56 -20.20
N GLN A 309 -2.59 3.77 -20.52
CA GLN A 309 -3.39 3.09 -19.53
C GLN A 309 -2.53 2.12 -18.69
N ALA A 310 -1.67 1.32 -19.30
CA ALA A 310 -0.77 0.43 -18.59
C ALA A 310 0.20 1.17 -17.63
N VAL A 311 0.65 2.36 -17.97
CA VAL A 311 1.50 3.21 -17.10
C VAL A 311 0.68 3.85 -15.99
N LEU A 312 -0.54 4.29 -16.27
CA LEU A 312 -1.47 4.81 -15.26
C LEU A 312 -1.90 3.71 -14.28
N ASP A 313 -2.27 2.53 -14.78
CA ASP A 313 -2.65 1.37 -13.97
C ASP A 313 -1.48 0.92 -13.08
N GLN A 314 -0.27 0.95 -13.61
CA GLN A 314 0.93 0.60 -12.85
C GLN A 314 1.30 1.66 -11.78
N THR A 315 1.02 2.95 -12.05
CA THR A 315 1.28 4.05 -11.10
C THR A 315 0.19 4.08 -10.03
N ILE A 316 -1.07 3.91 -10.42
CA ILE A 316 -2.23 3.81 -9.52
C ILE A 316 -2.13 2.53 -8.68
N GLY A 317 -1.74 1.41 -9.29
CA GLY A 317 -1.51 0.15 -8.60
C GLY A 317 -0.37 0.21 -7.55
N ARG A 318 0.68 1.02 -7.78
CA ARG A 318 1.73 1.29 -6.79
C ARG A 318 1.23 2.09 -5.59
N LEU A 319 0.20 2.91 -5.77
CA LEU A 319 -0.48 3.64 -4.69
C LEU A 319 -1.52 2.75 -3.99
N GLY A 320 -1.75 1.53 -4.47
CA GLY A 320 -2.71 0.59 -3.90
C GLY A 320 -4.18 0.94 -4.19
N ILE A 321 -4.44 1.76 -5.21
CA ILE A 321 -5.79 2.14 -5.64
C ILE A 321 -6.22 1.19 -6.76
N PRO A 322 -7.23 0.32 -6.55
CA PRO A 322 -7.79 -0.48 -7.63
C PRO A 322 -8.46 0.42 -8.68
N PRO A 323 -8.28 0.19 -10.00
CA PRO A 323 -8.90 0.98 -11.06
C PRO A 323 -10.44 1.00 -10.98
N GLU A 324 -11.03 -0.09 -10.49
CA GLU A 324 -12.48 -0.25 -10.30
C GLU A 324 -13.05 0.74 -9.28
N VAL A 325 -12.26 1.13 -8.28
CA VAL A 325 -12.66 2.08 -7.23
C VAL A 325 -12.88 3.48 -7.79
N LEU A 326 -12.06 3.92 -8.74
CA LEU A 326 -12.21 5.22 -9.38
C LEU A 326 -13.51 5.32 -10.20
N ALA A 327 -13.98 4.21 -10.73
CA ALA A 327 -15.24 4.16 -11.48
C ALA A 327 -16.48 4.24 -10.58
N HIS A 328 -16.34 3.93 -9.28
CA HIS A 328 -17.44 3.82 -8.31
C HIS A 328 -17.35 4.85 -7.18
N SER A 329 -16.44 5.83 -7.28
CA SER A 329 -16.25 6.88 -6.26
C SER A 329 -17.29 8.00 -6.34
N SER A 330 -18.07 8.07 -7.40
CA SER A 330 -19.12 9.07 -7.58
C SER A 330 -20.48 8.42 -7.86
N PHE A 331 -21.52 9.05 -7.35
CA PHE A 331 -22.91 8.65 -7.61
C PHE A 331 -23.53 9.54 -8.70
N ARG A 332 -24.35 8.95 -9.56
CA ARG A 332 -25.19 9.69 -10.50
C ARG A 332 -26.51 10.17 -9.87
N PRO A 333 -27.21 9.32 -9.07
CA PRO A 333 -28.40 9.75 -8.37
C PRO A 333 -28.08 10.71 -7.24
N VAL A 334 -28.97 11.68 -7.03
CA VAL A 334 -29.04 12.51 -5.83
C VAL A 334 -30.05 11.87 -4.89
N PHE A 335 -29.60 11.46 -3.71
CA PHE A 335 -30.45 10.77 -2.75
C PHE A 335 -31.27 11.75 -1.92
N ASP A 336 -32.59 11.56 -1.90
CA ASP A 336 -33.51 12.31 -1.05
C ASP A 336 -33.75 11.50 0.25
N SER A 337 -33.49 12.10 1.42
CA SER A 337 -33.61 11.50 2.74
C SER A 337 -34.66 12.15 3.63
N ARG A 338 -35.59 12.92 3.05
CA ARG A 338 -36.57 13.71 3.82
C ARG A 338 -37.44 12.86 4.75
N ARG A 339 -37.79 11.63 4.36
CA ARG A 339 -38.54 10.71 5.26
C ARG A 339 -37.68 10.27 6.43
N THR A 340 -36.45 9.90 6.20
CA THR A 340 -35.47 9.56 7.26
C THR A 340 -35.28 10.75 8.19
N GLU A 341 -35.07 11.95 7.67
CA GLU A 341 -34.91 13.17 8.49
C GLU A 341 -36.16 13.47 9.34
N GLN A 342 -37.36 13.28 8.78
CA GLN A 342 -38.60 13.42 9.51
C GLN A 342 -38.74 12.38 10.61
N ALA A 343 -38.37 11.13 10.33
CA ALA A 343 -38.41 10.04 11.31
C ALA A 343 -37.39 10.22 12.42
N LEU A 344 -36.23 10.82 12.14
CA LEU A 344 -35.19 11.16 13.12
C LEU A 344 -35.44 12.51 13.83
N ALA A 345 -36.48 13.26 13.44
CA ALA A 345 -36.74 14.58 14.03
C ALA A 345 -36.99 14.50 15.54
N GLY A 346 -36.22 15.29 16.31
CA GLY A 346 -36.31 15.29 17.78
C GLY A 346 -35.49 14.24 18.52
N SER A 347 -34.86 13.30 17.80
CA SER A 347 -33.95 12.29 18.40
C SER A 347 -32.56 12.84 18.75
N GLY A 348 -32.16 13.93 18.11
CA GLY A 348 -30.79 14.45 18.18
C GLY A 348 -29.80 13.75 17.24
N ILE A 349 -30.25 12.74 16.47
CA ILE A 349 -29.42 12.00 15.53
C ILE A 349 -29.39 12.75 14.19
N ALA A 350 -28.19 13.17 13.77
CA ALA A 350 -27.97 13.85 12.50
C ALA A 350 -26.59 13.49 11.95
N VAL A 351 -26.42 13.59 10.63
CA VAL A 351 -25.09 13.41 10.02
C VAL A 351 -24.18 14.57 10.42
N PRO A 352 -23.03 14.32 11.07
CA PRO A 352 -22.09 15.36 11.38
C PRO A 352 -21.38 15.87 10.12
N ASP A 353 -20.97 17.13 10.12
CA ASP A 353 -20.18 17.71 9.04
C ASP A 353 -18.83 16.97 8.92
N LEU A 354 -18.45 16.56 7.71
CA LEU A 354 -17.21 15.83 7.45
C LEU A 354 -15.96 16.58 7.95
N ASP A 355 -15.92 17.89 7.82
CA ASP A 355 -14.80 18.71 8.29
C ASP A 355 -14.59 18.59 9.82
N SER A 356 -15.65 18.29 10.58
CA SER A 356 -15.58 18.14 12.04
C SER A 356 -14.85 16.86 12.49
N TYR A 357 -14.90 15.78 11.70
CA TYR A 357 -14.32 14.49 12.07
C TYR A 357 -13.26 13.95 11.08
N ALA A 358 -13.03 14.62 9.94
CA ALA A 358 -12.02 14.20 8.97
C ALA A 358 -10.62 14.03 9.58
N ARG A 359 -10.25 14.90 10.57
CA ARG A 359 -8.98 14.79 11.29
C ARG A 359 -8.90 13.53 12.14
N THR A 360 -9.98 13.14 12.80
CA THR A 360 -10.06 11.93 13.61
C THR A 360 -9.87 10.69 12.74
N LEU A 361 -10.55 10.63 11.58
CA LEU A 361 -10.37 9.57 10.58
C LEU A 361 -8.95 9.50 10.04
N TRP A 362 -8.37 10.66 9.68
CA TRP A 362 -7.00 10.75 9.20
C TRP A 362 -5.99 10.21 10.22
N SER A 363 -6.10 10.66 11.48
CA SER A 363 -5.19 10.25 12.56
C SER A 363 -5.29 8.75 12.83
N TYR A 364 -6.50 8.21 12.88
CA TYR A 364 -6.68 6.76 13.08
C TYR A 364 -6.05 5.95 11.94
N TRP A 365 -6.26 6.36 10.68
CA TRP A 365 -5.64 5.70 9.52
C TRP A 365 -4.12 5.77 9.59
N GLU A 366 -3.56 6.93 9.89
CA GLU A 366 -2.10 7.13 9.96
C GLU A 366 -1.46 6.27 11.06
N ASP A 367 -2.15 6.11 12.20
CA ASP A 367 -1.65 5.35 13.35
C ASP A 367 -1.84 3.82 13.19
N HIS A 368 -2.90 3.35 12.52
CA HIS A 368 -3.29 1.95 12.54
C HIS A 368 -3.30 1.25 11.17
N LEU A 369 -3.59 1.97 10.09
CA LEU A 369 -3.84 1.37 8.77
C LEU A 369 -2.87 1.81 7.69
N ASP A 370 -2.06 2.84 7.93
CA ASP A 370 -1.05 3.27 6.98
C ASP A 370 -0.03 2.15 6.76
N ARG A 371 0.05 1.68 5.51
CA ARG A 371 0.99 0.63 5.11
C ARG A 371 2.45 0.99 5.38
N SER A 372 2.80 2.29 5.43
CA SER A 372 4.15 2.70 5.80
C SER A 372 4.42 2.42 7.28
N THR A 373 3.47 2.65 8.17
CA THR A 373 3.55 2.33 9.60
C THR A 373 3.56 0.81 9.81
N ALA A 374 2.71 0.06 9.10
CA ALA A 374 2.74 -1.40 9.10
C ALA A 374 4.05 -1.95 8.52
N ARG A 375 4.61 -1.31 7.48
CA ARG A 375 5.92 -1.63 6.92
C ARG A 375 7.04 -1.35 7.93
N ASP A 376 7.00 -0.22 8.62
CA ASP A 376 7.98 0.13 9.65
C ASP A 376 7.88 -0.82 10.86
N ALA A 377 6.67 -1.27 11.23
CA ALA A 377 6.47 -2.33 12.23
C ALA A 377 7.07 -3.66 11.75
N GLY A 378 6.81 -4.08 10.51
CA GLY A 378 7.41 -5.28 9.91
C GLY A 378 8.93 -5.21 9.79
N VAL A 379 9.47 -4.02 9.50
CA VAL A 379 10.92 -3.78 9.50
C VAL A 379 11.50 -3.94 10.91
N ARG A 380 10.84 -3.39 11.92
CA ARG A 380 11.26 -3.56 13.33
C ARG A 380 11.19 -5.02 13.76
N GLU A 381 10.10 -5.72 13.46
CA GLU A 381 9.95 -7.14 13.76
C GLU A 381 11.08 -7.98 13.14
N ALA A 382 11.44 -7.70 11.89
CA ALA A 382 12.48 -8.43 11.16
C ALA A 382 13.90 -8.13 11.65
N LEU A 383 14.16 -6.92 12.15
CA LEU A 383 15.51 -6.44 12.43
C LEU A 383 15.81 -6.23 13.92
N THR A 384 14.81 -6.16 14.81
CA THR A 384 15.05 -5.95 16.25
C THR A 384 15.97 -7.06 16.83
N GLY A 385 17.06 -6.63 17.46
CA GLY A 385 18.05 -7.53 18.07
C GLY A 385 18.94 -8.28 17.08
N LYS A 386 18.78 -8.09 15.76
CA LYS A 386 19.57 -8.76 14.73
C LYS A 386 20.93 -8.10 14.52
N TYR A 387 21.99 -8.90 14.49
CA TYR A 387 23.33 -8.47 14.15
C TYR A 387 23.51 -8.41 12.63
N VAL A 388 23.73 -7.20 12.11
CA VAL A 388 23.79 -6.91 10.67
C VAL A 388 25.17 -6.43 10.28
N VAL A 389 25.99 -7.27 9.66
CA VAL A 389 27.31 -6.90 9.15
C VAL A 389 27.15 -6.07 7.88
N ILE A 390 27.61 -4.81 7.90
CA ILE A 390 27.48 -3.86 6.78
C ILE A 390 28.84 -3.42 6.31
N THR A 391 29.24 -3.86 5.11
CA THR A 391 30.51 -3.45 4.52
C THR A 391 30.39 -2.09 3.82
N GLY A 392 31.47 -1.28 3.86
CA GLY A 392 31.42 0.08 3.35
C GLY A 392 30.53 1.03 4.15
N ALA A 393 30.38 0.77 5.48
CA ALA A 393 29.51 1.51 6.37
C ALA A 393 29.98 2.94 6.73
N SER A 394 31.13 3.38 6.23
CA SER A 394 31.72 4.69 6.55
C SER A 394 31.15 5.85 5.72
N SER A 395 30.34 5.60 4.70
CA SER A 395 29.74 6.63 3.83
C SER A 395 28.63 6.08 2.94
N GLY A 396 27.86 6.98 2.33
CA GLY A 396 26.91 6.66 1.26
C GLY A 396 25.82 5.65 1.67
N ILE A 397 25.60 4.62 0.84
CA ILE A 397 24.54 3.62 1.04
C ILE A 397 24.74 2.88 2.35
N GLY A 398 25.97 2.37 2.61
CA GLY A 398 26.26 1.57 3.80
C GLY A 398 26.05 2.32 5.11
N GLN A 399 26.45 3.60 5.16
CA GLN A 399 26.23 4.47 6.32
C GLN A 399 24.74 4.68 6.59
N VAL A 400 23.98 5.04 5.54
CA VAL A 400 22.53 5.28 5.70
C VAL A 400 21.79 3.98 6.04
N THR A 401 22.23 2.84 5.47
CA THR A 401 21.68 1.53 5.83
C THR A 401 21.91 1.23 7.31
N ALA A 402 23.11 1.47 7.84
CA ALA A 402 23.41 1.26 9.25
C ALA A 402 22.53 2.10 10.18
N LEU A 403 22.31 3.38 9.84
CA LEU A 403 21.40 4.25 10.59
C LEU A 403 19.94 3.72 10.58
N LYS A 404 19.45 3.23 9.45
CA LYS A 404 18.10 2.67 9.35
C LYS A 404 17.95 1.34 10.08
N VAL A 405 18.97 0.46 10.03
CA VAL A 405 19.00 -0.79 10.81
C VAL A 405 18.92 -0.49 12.31
N ALA A 406 19.74 0.45 12.80
CA ALA A 406 19.71 0.85 14.20
C ALA A 406 18.36 1.48 14.61
N GLN A 407 17.78 2.31 13.76
CA GLN A 407 16.45 2.90 13.98
C GLN A 407 15.34 1.84 14.09
N ALA A 408 15.50 0.71 13.39
CA ALA A 408 14.59 -0.42 13.45
C ALA A 408 14.86 -1.36 14.64
N GLY A 409 15.81 -1.03 15.54
CA GLY A 409 16.18 -1.85 16.70
C GLY A 409 17.20 -2.97 16.40
N GLY A 410 17.75 -3.01 15.19
CA GLY A 410 18.85 -3.90 14.84
C GLY A 410 20.21 -3.39 15.34
N ILE A 411 21.21 -4.25 15.33
CA ILE A 411 22.57 -3.97 15.79
C ILE A 411 23.52 -3.99 14.60
N PRO A 412 23.81 -2.84 13.95
CA PRO A 412 24.72 -2.78 12.83
C PRO A 412 26.17 -3.03 13.28
N VAL A 413 26.85 -3.89 12.55
CA VAL A 413 28.28 -4.18 12.65
C VAL A 413 28.98 -3.47 11.49
N LEU A 414 29.61 -2.36 11.78
CA LEU A 414 30.13 -1.41 10.81
C LEU A 414 31.53 -1.82 10.35
N VAL A 415 31.68 -2.19 9.07
CA VAL A 415 32.96 -2.63 8.49
C VAL A 415 33.40 -1.69 7.37
N ALA A 416 34.56 -1.05 7.51
CA ALA A 416 35.26 -0.28 6.48
C ALA A 416 36.70 0.02 6.91
N ARG A 417 37.54 0.58 6.01
CA ARG A 417 38.96 0.88 6.31
C ARG A 417 39.16 2.02 7.31
N GLY A 418 38.33 3.05 7.18
CA GLY A 418 38.51 4.31 7.94
C GLY A 418 37.86 4.27 9.31
N LYS A 419 38.64 4.04 10.38
CA LYS A 419 38.17 3.96 11.77
C LYS A 419 37.38 5.20 12.19
N ASP A 420 37.91 6.39 11.97
CA ASP A 420 37.30 7.65 12.45
C ASP A 420 35.88 7.86 11.87
N LYS A 421 35.68 7.50 10.58
CA LYS A 421 34.35 7.60 9.95
C LYS A 421 33.36 6.56 10.46
N LEU A 422 33.83 5.38 10.80
CA LEU A 422 33.00 4.34 11.43
C LEU A 422 32.59 4.77 12.83
N GLU A 423 33.53 5.34 13.62
CA GLU A 423 33.25 5.86 14.95
C GLU A 423 32.26 7.02 14.91
N ALA A 424 32.36 7.93 13.93
CA ALA A 424 31.39 9.00 13.74
C ALA A 424 29.98 8.45 13.40
N THR A 425 29.91 7.36 12.62
CA THR A 425 28.64 6.68 12.32
C THR A 425 28.09 6.02 13.59
N ARG A 426 28.92 5.32 14.37
CA ARG A 426 28.53 4.72 15.66
C ARG A 426 28.00 5.78 16.62
N ALA A 427 28.72 6.87 16.81
CA ALA A 427 28.29 7.96 17.70
C ALA A 427 26.92 8.53 17.26
N THR A 428 26.68 8.64 15.94
CA THR A 428 25.35 9.08 15.44
C THR A 428 24.26 8.09 15.82
N ILE A 429 24.52 6.79 15.78
CA ILE A 429 23.58 5.72 16.17
C ILE A 429 23.31 5.77 17.68
N GLU A 430 24.38 5.85 18.48
CA GLU A 430 24.31 5.86 19.95
C GLU A 430 23.59 7.11 20.47
N ASN A 431 23.82 8.28 19.87
CA ASN A 431 23.10 9.52 20.18
C ASN A 431 21.58 9.45 19.90
N ARG A 432 21.14 8.46 19.11
CA ARG A 432 19.72 8.17 18.84
C ARG A 432 19.20 6.98 19.65
N GLY A 433 19.95 6.51 20.62
CA GLY A 433 19.57 5.40 21.50
C GLY A 433 19.77 4.00 20.92
N GLY A 434 20.45 3.87 19.76
CA GLY A 434 20.81 2.59 19.17
C GLY A 434 22.15 2.04 19.65
N THR A 435 22.49 0.85 19.21
CA THR A 435 23.78 0.19 19.46
C THR A 435 24.46 -0.17 18.16
N ALA A 436 25.79 -0.01 18.06
CA ALA A 436 26.56 -0.41 16.89
C ALA A 436 27.98 -0.87 17.27
N HIS A 437 28.54 -1.80 16.50
CA HIS A 437 29.91 -2.26 16.63
C HIS A 437 30.76 -1.76 15.46
N VAL A 438 32.06 -1.49 15.72
CA VAL A 438 32.99 -0.93 14.71
C VAL A 438 34.18 -1.87 14.53
N TYR A 439 34.40 -2.27 13.28
CA TYR A 439 35.51 -3.13 12.89
C TYR A 439 36.24 -2.56 11.67
N PRO A 440 37.35 -1.85 11.86
CA PRO A 440 38.20 -1.39 10.75
C PRO A 440 38.83 -2.57 10.01
N CYS A 441 38.53 -2.69 8.69
CA CYS A 441 39.11 -3.76 7.88
C CYS A 441 39.27 -3.31 6.41
N ASP A 442 40.39 -3.66 5.78
CA ASP A 442 40.55 -3.55 4.33
C ASP A 442 40.07 -4.83 3.65
N LEU A 443 38.91 -4.77 3.04
CA LEU A 443 38.28 -5.90 2.34
C LEU A 443 38.98 -6.29 1.02
N SER A 444 40.08 -5.63 0.66
CA SER A 444 40.97 -6.08 -0.42
C SER A 444 42.11 -6.96 0.08
N ASP A 445 42.27 -7.11 1.39
CA ASP A 445 43.24 -7.99 2.07
C ASP A 445 42.50 -9.20 2.65
N LEU A 446 42.80 -10.40 2.13
CA LEU A 446 42.10 -11.63 2.53
C LEU A 446 42.50 -12.08 3.93
N ASP A 447 43.75 -11.85 4.36
CA ASP A 447 44.22 -12.19 5.70
C ASP A 447 43.55 -11.27 6.74
N ALA A 448 43.35 -9.98 6.40
CA ALA A 448 42.60 -9.05 7.25
C ALA A 448 41.11 -9.46 7.38
N ILE A 449 40.52 -10.03 6.32
CA ILE A 449 39.14 -10.56 6.37
C ILE A 449 39.09 -11.79 7.29
N ASP A 450 40.05 -12.70 7.22
CA ASP A 450 40.08 -13.88 8.07
C ASP A 450 40.23 -13.49 9.54
N ALA A 451 41.12 -12.53 9.85
CA ALA A 451 41.23 -11.97 11.18
C ALA A 451 39.94 -11.32 11.68
N LEU A 452 39.26 -10.56 10.79
CA LEU A 452 37.94 -9.97 11.07
C LEU A 452 36.90 -11.04 11.41
N CYS A 453 36.79 -12.11 10.62
CA CYS A 453 35.85 -13.19 10.87
C CYS A 453 36.11 -13.88 12.22
N GLY A 454 37.37 -14.13 12.57
CA GLY A 454 37.75 -14.64 13.87
C GLY A 454 37.39 -13.73 15.04
N GLN A 455 37.59 -12.41 14.85
CA GLN A 455 37.23 -11.41 15.85
C GLN A 455 35.69 -11.30 16.02
N LEU A 456 34.93 -11.30 14.92
CA LEU A 456 33.47 -11.31 14.98
C LEU A 456 32.93 -12.54 15.70
N GLY A 457 33.51 -13.72 15.44
CA GLY A 457 33.13 -14.96 16.13
C GLY A 457 33.46 -14.97 17.63
N HIS A 458 34.41 -14.15 18.08
CA HIS A 458 34.71 -13.99 19.49
C HIS A 458 33.83 -12.96 20.18
N ASP A 459 33.58 -11.84 19.50
CA ASP A 459 32.94 -10.63 20.08
C ASP A 459 31.42 -10.65 20.04
N LEU A 460 30.84 -11.35 19.03
CA LEU A 460 29.40 -11.31 18.76
C LEU A 460 28.74 -12.68 19.01
N PRO A 461 27.53 -12.68 19.56
CA PRO A 461 26.81 -13.94 19.81
C PRO A 461 26.24 -14.54 18.51
N ALA A 462 26.07 -13.75 17.45
CA ALA A 462 25.45 -14.16 16.18
C ALA A 462 25.82 -13.22 15.03
N VAL A 463 25.66 -13.69 13.80
CA VAL A 463 25.55 -12.88 12.58
C VAL A 463 24.28 -13.32 11.84
N ASP A 464 23.26 -12.47 11.85
CA ASP A 464 21.96 -12.78 11.20
C ASP A 464 21.93 -12.34 9.74
N LEU A 465 22.52 -11.17 9.43
CA LEU A 465 22.52 -10.60 8.10
C LEU A 465 23.89 -10.05 7.70
N VAL A 466 24.21 -10.18 6.41
CA VAL A 466 25.44 -9.63 5.82
C VAL A 466 25.07 -8.76 4.62
N VAL A 467 25.54 -7.51 4.59
CA VAL A 467 25.36 -6.57 3.48
C VAL A 467 26.71 -6.33 2.80
N ASN A 468 26.93 -6.95 1.67
CA ASN A 468 28.06 -6.71 0.78
C ASN A 468 27.82 -5.42 -0.03
N ASN A 469 28.10 -4.28 0.59
CA ASN A 469 27.95 -2.96 -0.03
C ASN A 469 29.30 -2.33 -0.39
N ALA A 470 30.38 -2.70 0.27
CA ALA A 470 31.70 -2.21 -0.08
C ALA A 470 32.05 -2.50 -1.56
N GLY A 471 32.55 -1.50 -2.25
CA GLY A 471 32.88 -1.67 -3.67
C GLY A 471 33.65 -0.49 -4.24
N ARG A 472 34.22 -0.72 -5.40
CA ARG A 472 34.94 0.26 -6.21
C ARG A 472 34.41 0.21 -7.63
N SER A 473 34.18 1.37 -8.24
CA SER A 473 33.87 1.51 -9.65
C SER A 473 34.98 2.26 -10.39
N ILE A 474 35.42 1.69 -11.48
CA ILE A 474 36.40 2.32 -12.38
C ILE A 474 35.72 2.49 -13.74
N ARG A 475 35.60 3.75 -14.19
CA ARG A 475 35.06 4.10 -15.49
C ARG A 475 36.20 4.45 -16.44
N ARG A 476 36.58 3.52 -17.30
CA ARG A 476 37.67 3.67 -18.29
C ARG A 476 37.40 2.81 -19.51
N SER A 477 37.66 3.34 -20.74
CA SER A 477 37.56 2.54 -21.94
C SER A 477 38.71 1.51 -22.02
N LEU A 478 38.45 0.37 -22.67
CA LEU A 478 39.48 -0.67 -22.85
C LEU A 478 40.73 -0.12 -23.58
N ARG A 479 40.53 0.81 -24.50
CA ARG A 479 41.64 1.50 -25.21
C ARG A 479 42.60 2.24 -24.27
N LEU A 480 42.09 2.76 -23.13
CA LEU A 480 42.87 3.44 -22.09
C LEU A 480 43.30 2.51 -20.95
N SER A 481 43.05 1.24 -21.09
CA SER A 481 43.32 0.24 -20.03
C SER A 481 44.33 -0.82 -20.45
N GLN A 482 44.94 -0.69 -21.61
CA GLN A 482 45.85 -1.73 -22.15
C GLN A 482 47.07 -1.99 -21.25
N ASP A 483 47.58 -0.96 -20.62
CA ASP A 483 48.71 -0.99 -19.67
C ASP A 483 48.26 -0.93 -18.20
N ARG A 484 47.01 -1.13 -17.93
CA ARG A 484 46.40 -0.92 -16.61
C ARG A 484 45.60 -2.13 -16.12
N PHE A 485 46.13 -3.31 -16.34
CA PHE A 485 45.49 -4.55 -15.91
C PHE A 485 45.22 -4.59 -14.39
N HIS A 486 46.05 -3.92 -13.60
CA HIS A 486 45.89 -3.73 -12.17
C HIS A 486 44.53 -3.07 -11.78
N ASP A 487 43.87 -2.33 -12.70
CA ASP A 487 42.52 -1.79 -12.44
C ASP A 487 41.46 -2.90 -12.39
N PHE A 488 41.61 -3.96 -13.18
CA PHE A 488 40.78 -5.18 -13.15
C PHE A 488 41.05 -5.96 -11.88
N GLU A 489 42.32 -6.22 -11.56
CA GLU A 489 42.72 -6.97 -10.35
C GLU A 489 42.19 -6.30 -9.08
N ARG A 490 42.39 -4.98 -8.90
CA ARG A 490 41.92 -4.23 -7.73
C ARG A 490 40.40 -4.21 -7.62
N THR A 491 39.68 -4.20 -8.76
CA THR A 491 38.23 -4.18 -8.78
C THR A 491 37.68 -5.57 -8.41
N MET A 492 38.24 -6.62 -9.00
CA MET A 492 37.89 -8.01 -8.66
C MET A 492 38.22 -8.32 -7.19
N GLN A 493 39.38 -7.88 -6.70
CA GLN A 493 39.84 -8.15 -5.35
C GLN A 493 38.86 -7.63 -4.30
N LEU A 494 38.39 -6.37 -4.46
CA LEU A 494 37.46 -5.78 -3.50
C LEU A 494 36.00 -6.25 -3.71
N ASN A 495 35.53 -6.18 -4.98
CA ASN A 495 34.09 -6.34 -5.26
C ASN A 495 33.65 -7.82 -5.28
N TYR A 496 34.58 -8.74 -5.54
CA TYR A 496 34.30 -10.16 -5.66
C TYR A 496 35.05 -10.96 -4.58
N PHE A 497 36.38 -11.07 -4.64
CA PHE A 497 37.12 -11.94 -3.73
C PHE A 497 36.94 -11.56 -2.26
N GLY A 498 37.01 -10.26 -1.93
CA GLY A 498 36.77 -9.80 -0.56
C GLY A 498 35.34 -10.07 -0.08
N ALA A 499 34.35 -9.85 -0.95
CA ALA A 499 32.96 -10.11 -0.61
C ALA A 499 32.68 -11.60 -0.35
N ILE A 500 33.16 -12.49 -1.23
CA ILE A 500 32.94 -13.95 -1.05
C ILE A 500 33.75 -14.49 0.14
N ARG A 501 34.98 -14.01 0.37
CA ARG A 501 35.79 -14.45 1.51
C ARG A 501 35.13 -14.12 2.85
N LEU A 502 34.55 -12.90 2.95
CA LEU A 502 33.81 -12.48 4.14
C LEU A 502 32.59 -13.40 4.37
N VAL A 503 31.77 -13.63 3.34
CA VAL A 503 30.59 -14.51 3.48
C VAL A 503 31.02 -15.92 3.87
N MET A 504 32.02 -16.50 3.20
CA MET A 504 32.51 -17.83 3.53
C MET A 504 32.98 -17.94 5.00
N GLY A 505 33.67 -16.91 5.52
CA GLY A 505 34.12 -16.86 6.92
C GLY A 505 32.98 -16.71 7.93
N LEU A 506 31.82 -16.13 7.51
CA LEU A 506 30.66 -15.90 8.39
C LEU A 506 29.60 -17.02 8.32
N ILE A 507 29.64 -17.91 7.32
CA ILE A 507 28.72 -19.05 7.20
C ILE A 507 28.64 -19.89 8.48
N PRO A 508 29.75 -20.26 9.18
CA PRO A 508 29.66 -21.04 10.41
C PRO A 508 28.79 -20.35 11.47
N MET A 509 28.99 -19.05 11.71
CA MET A 509 28.20 -18.28 12.69
C MET A 509 26.72 -18.20 12.27
N MET A 510 26.44 -18.04 10.97
CA MET A 510 25.06 -17.98 10.45
C MET A 510 24.36 -19.35 10.63
N ARG A 511 25.06 -20.47 10.46
CA ARG A 511 24.51 -21.81 10.73
C ARG A 511 24.19 -22.04 12.22
N GLU A 512 25.05 -21.59 13.09
CA GLU A 512 24.84 -21.67 14.56
C GLU A 512 23.63 -20.84 15.00
N SER A 513 23.34 -19.76 14.28
CA SER A 513 22.16 -18.90 14.48
C SER A 513 20.88 -19.41 13.78
N HIS A 514 20.86 -20.65 13.32
CA HIS A 514 19.74 -21.28 12.59
C HIS A 514 19.38 -20.60 11.26
N GLY A 515 20.35 -20.04 10.57
CA GLY A 515 20.21 -19.43 9.25
C GLY A 515 20.64 -17.98 9.21
N GLY A 516 20.47 -17.36 8.03
CA GLY A 516 20.86 -15.98 7.82
C GLY A 516 20.45 -15.46 6.44
N HIS A 517 20.77 -14.19 6.18
CA HIS A 517 20.51 -13.62 4.88
C HIS A 517 21.65 -12.72 4.39
N VAL A 518 22.08 -12.91 3.14
CA VAL A 518 23.14 -12.14 2.49
C VAL A 518 22.56 -11.24 1.44
N VAL A 519 22.79 -9.93 1.58
CA VAL A 519 22.37 -8.91 0.61
C VAL A 519 23.60 -8.41 -0.16
N ASN A 520 23.63 -8.66 -1.45
CA ASN A 520 24.68 -8.16 -2.34
C ASN A 520 24.22 -6.89 -3.06
N VAL A 521 24.89 -5.77 -2.80
CA VAL A 521 24.69 -4.54 -3.57
C VAL A 521 25.44 -4.68 -4.89
N SER A 522 24.72 -5.23 -5.89
CA SER A 522 25.17 -5.36 -7.27
C SER A 522 24.95 -4.06 -8.05
N SER A 523 24.75 -4.12 -9.34
CA SER A 523 24.58 -2.94 -10.19
C SER A 523 23.67 -3.22 -11.37
N ILE A 524 22.82 -2.25 -11.72
CA ILE A 524 22.09 -2.23 -13.00
C ILE A 524 23.02 -2.44 -14.20
N GLY A 525 24.32 -2.11 -14.04
CA GLY A 525 25.34 -2.34 -15.06
C GLY A 525 25.47 -3.79 -15.49
N VAL A 526 25.17 -4.76 -14.63
CA VAL A 526 25.17 -6.19 -14.97
C VAL A 526 24.08 -6.52 -16.00
N GLN A 527 22.95 -5.84 -15.91
CA GLN A 527 21.81 -6.03 -16.81
C GLN A 527 21.92 -5.22 -18.10
N THR A 528 22.55 -4.04 -18.06
CA THR A 528 22.58 -3.08 -19.19
C THR A 528 23.91 -3.04 -19.92
N ASN A 529 24.98 -3.62 -19.39
CA ASN A 529 26.33 -3.70 -19.98
C ASN A 529 26.88 -2.35 -20.51
N PRO A 530 26.89 -1.27 -19.70
CA PRO A 530 27.31 0.05 -20.16
C PRO A 530 28.79 0.05 -20.55
N PRO A 531 29.18 0.69 -21.69
CA PRO A 531 30.58 0.78 -22.10
C PRO A 531 31.44 1.54 -21.07
N ARG A 532 32.73 1.25 -21.01
CA ARG A 532 33.75 1.80 -20.09
C ARG A 532 33.71 1.28 -18.65
N PHE A 533 32.84 0.31 -18.34
CA PHE A 533 32.73 -0.29 -17.01
C PHE A 533 33.14 -1.76 -16.99
N SER A 534 33.95 -2.22 -17.94
CA SER A 534 34.27 -3.64 -18.11
C SER A 534 34.80 -4.30 -16.83
N ALA A 535 35.75 -3.68 -16.11
CA ALA A 535 36.28 -4.23 -14.85
C ALA A 535 35.18 -4.27 -13.75
N TYR A 536 34.40 -3.20 -13.64
CA TYR A 536 33.36 -3.09 -12.62
C TYR A 536 32.19 -4.06 -12.86
N VAL A 537 31.64 -4.06 -14.07
CA VAL A 537 30.51 -4.93 -14.43
C VAL A 537 30.92 -6.40 -14.32
N ALA A 538 32.13 -6.77 -14.79
CA ALA A 538 32.62 -8.14 -14.65
C ALA A 538 32.71 -8.57 -13.17
N SER A 539 33.18 -7.71 -12.26
CA SER A 539 33.29 -8.03 -10.84
C SER A 539 31.93 -8.22 -10.16
N LYS A 540 30.92 -7.41 -10.53
CA LYS A 540 29.57 -7.54 -9.99
C LYS A 540 28.81 -8.73 -10.59
N ALA A 541 28.99 -9.00 -11.89
CA ALA A 541 28.43 -10.19 -12.53
C ALA A 541 29.01 -11.48 -11.95
N ALA A 542 30.30 -11.51 -11.61
CA ALA A 542 30.94 -12.64 -10.94
C ALA A 542 30.31 -12.89 -9.56
N LEU A 543 30.05 -11.81 -8.78
CA LEU A 543 29.41 -11.92 -7.47
C LEU A 543 27.98 -12.44 -7.58
N ASP A 544 27.20 -11.95 -8.55
CA ASP A 544 25.83 -12.40 -8.79
C ASP A 544 25.80 -13.88 -9.19
N ALA A 545 26.67 -14.29 -10.13
CA ALA A 545 26.76 -15.69 -10.55
C ALA A 545 27.16 -16.61 -9.40
N TRP A 546 28.15 -16.23 -8.57
CA TRP A 546 28.55 -16.98 -7.38
C TRP A 546 27.39 -17.10 -6.40
N SER A 547 26.69 -16.02 -6.12
CA SER A 547 25.56 -16.00 -5.18
C SER A 547 24.43 -16.94 -5.63
N ASN A 548 24.13 -16.98 -6.93
CA ASN A 548 23.10 -17.84 -7.49
C ASN A 548 23.44 -19.33 -7.31
N VAL A 549 24.72 -19.70 -7.46
CA VAL A 549 25.17 -21.08 -7.23
C VAL A 549 25.08 -21.43 -5.74
N VAL A 550 25.69 -20.60 -4.88
CA VAL A 550 25.81 -20.87 -3.44
C VAL A 550 24.46 -20.80 -2.73
N ALA A 551 23.52 -19.98 -3.20
CA ALA A 551 22.17 -19.95 -2.65
C ALA A 551 21.48 -21.32 -2.70
N SER A 552 21.68 -22.08 -3.77
CA SER A 552 21.14 -23.45 -3.88
C SER A 552 21.81 -24.45 -2.95
N GLU A 553 23.09 -24.23 -2.62
CA GLU A 553 23.87 -25.10 -1.74
C GLU A 553 23.52 -24.87 -0.25
N LEU A 554 23.17 -23.63 0.13
CA LEU A 554 22.98 -23.21 1.52
C LEU A 554 21.50 -23.07 1.94
N VAL A 555 20.54 -23.33 1.05
CA VAL A 555 19.11 -23.27 1.37
C VAL A 555 18.75 -24.23 2.51
N GLY A 556 19.38 -25.40 2.55
CA GLY A 556 19.20 -26.38 3.62
C GLY A 556 19.72 -25.92 5.00
N ASP A 557 20.64 -24.96 5.01
CA ASP A 557 21.17 -24.32 6.23
C ASP A 557 20.36 -23.08 6.64
N GLY A 558 19.25 -22.76 5.93
CA GLY A 558 18.44 -21.58 6.17
C GLY A 558 19.13 -20.26 5.77
N ILE A 559 20.21 -20.32 4.95
CA ILE A 559 20.92 -19.14 4.47
C ILE A 559 20.44 -18.77 3.08
N THR A 560 19.93 -17.55 2.94
CA THR A 560 19.36 -17.03 1.69
C THR A 560 20.12 -15.82 1.15
N PHE A 561 19.96 -15.52 -0.13
CA PHE A 561 20.68 -14.43 -0.82
C PHE A 561 19.72 -13.53 -1.58
N THR A 562 20.01 -12.21 -1.58
CA THR A 562 19.38 -11.23 -2.45
C THR A 562 20.45 -10.43 -3.20
N SER A 563 20.37 -10.37 -4.54
CA SER A 563 21.15 -9.43 -5.36
C SER A 563 20.33 -8.20 -5.69
N ILE A 564 20.84 -7.00 -5.37
CA ILE A 564 20.20 -5.73 -5.71
C ILE A 564 20.93 -5.14 -6.93
N HIS A 565 20.29 -5.10 -8.10
CA HIS A 565 20.82 -4.43 -9.29
C HIS A 565 20.61 -2.91 -9.14
N MET A 566 21.47 -2.33 -8.27
CA MET A 566 21.36 -0.94 -7.81
C MET A 566 21.46 0.03 -8.99
N PRO A 567 20.52 0.97 -9.14
CA PRO A 567 20.64 2.05 -10.12
C PRO A 567 21.74 3.04 -9.74
N LEU A 568 21.92 4.11 -10.52
CA LEU A 568 22.86 5.16 -10.19
C LEU A 568 22.46 5.85 -8.88
N VAL A 569 23.38 5.93 -7.92
CA VAL A 569 23.16 6.52 -6.60
C VAL A 569 24.09 7.70 -6.38
N ARG A 570 23.57 8.83 -5.88
CA ARG A 570 24.34 10.04 -5.56
C ARG A 570 25.23 9.83 -4.33
N THR A 571 26.39 9.22 -4.55
CA THR A 571 27.38 8.92 -3.50
C THR A 571 28.73 9.54 -3.83
N PRO A 572 29.66 9.61 -2.87
CA PRO A 572 31.04 10.06 -3.15
C PRO A 572 31.76 9.25 -4.25
N MET A 573 31.32 8.00 -4.49
CA MET A 573 31.90 7.15 -5.54
C MET A 573 31.69 7.72 -6.95
N ILE A 574 30.56 8.39 -7.22
CA ILE A 574 30.27 8.97 -8.55
C ILE A 574 30.66 10.44 -8.67
N ALA A 575 30.93 11.12 -7.56
CA ALA A 575 31.25 12.55 -7.51
C ALA A 575 32.40 13.01 -8.47
N PRO A 576 33.44 12.20 -8.73
CA PRO A 576 34.50 12.59 -9.69
C PRO A 576 34.04 12.71 -11.14
N THR A 577 32.81 12.25 -11.46
CA THR A 577 32.30 12.19 -12.84
C THR A 577 31.10 13.12 -12.99
N ARG A 578 31.37 14.43 -13.24
CA ARG A 578 30.35 15.51 -13.35
C ARG A 578 29.17 15.21 -14.30
N ILE A 579 29.36 14.36 -15.29
CA ILE A 579 28.31 14.00 -16.24
C ILE A 579 27.12 13.31 -15.52
N TYR A 580 27.34 12.65 -14.39
CA TYR A 580 26.30 11.99 -13.60
C TYR A 580 25.36 12.97 -12.89
N ASP A 581 25.74 14.24 -12.73
CA ASP A 581 24.85 15.27 -12.17
C ASP A 581 23.61 15.50 -13.03
N ARG A 582 23.69 15.12 -14.32
CA ARG A 582 22.62 15.30 -15.31
C ARG A 582 21.79 14.04 -15.54
N PHE A 583 22.18 12.89 -14.97
CA PHE A 583 21.44 11.65 -15.10
C PHE A 583 20.47 11.46 -13.92
N PRO A 584 19.32 10.78 -14.15
CA PRO A 584 18.48 10.31 -13.04
C PRO A 584 19.34 9.46 -12.10
N ALA A 585 19.29 9.78 -10.83
CA ALA A 585 20.02 9.05 -9.80
C ALA A 585 19.21 9.12 -8.51
N ILE A 586 19.13 8.00 -7.80
CA ILE A 586 18.47 7.94 -6.50
C ILE A 586 19.38 8.46 -5.39
N SER A 587 18.79 8.88 -4.28
CA SER A 587 19.55 9.29 -3.08
C SER A 587 20.10 8.07 -2.34
N PRO A 588 21.13 8.24 -1.49
CA PRO A 588 21.58 7.17 -0.59
C PRO A 588 20.47 6.64 0.34
N ALA A 589 19.52 7.50 0.72
CA ALA A 589 18.37 7.10 1.53
C ALA A 589 17.44 6.14 0.79
N GLN A 590 17.11 6.44 -0.47
CA GLN A 590 16.31 5.56 -1.33
C GLN A 590 17.03 4.25 -1.64
N ALA A 591 18.35 4.29 -1.83
CA ALA A 591 19.14 3.08 -2.02
C ALA A 591 19.16 2.20 -0.76
N ALA A 592 19.29 2.80 0.43
CA ALA A 592 19.20 2.09 1.70
C ALA A 592 17.81 1.47 1.91
N ASP A 593 16.72 2.09 1.43
CA ASP A 593 15.38 1.50 1.47
C ASP A 593 15.28 0.20 0.66
N LEU A 594 16.00 0.11 -0.47
CA LEU A 594 16.10 -1.14 -1.23
C LEU A 594 16.87 -2.21 -0.45
N VAL A 595 17.91 -1.82 0.29
CA VAL A 595 18.68 -2.75 1.14
C VAL A 595 17.82 -3.22 2.31
N ILE A 596 17.10 -2.34 3.00
CA ILE A 596 16.16 -2.73 4.06
C ILE A 596 15.07 -3.66 3.50
N LYS A 597 14.50 -3.33 2.33
CA LYS A 597 13.54 -4.21 1.66
C LYS A 597 14.11 -5.61 1.39
N ALA A 598 15.36 -5.70 0.94
CA ALA A 598 16.03 -6.98 0.73
C ALA A 598 16.16 -7.79 2.03
N MET A 599 16.49 -7.14 3.14
CA MET A 599 16.63 -7.79 4.47
C MET A 599 15.30 -8.34 4.97
N VAL A 600 14.18 -7.63 4.75
CA VAL A 600 12.86 -7.96 5.26
C VAL A 600 12.16 -8.99 4.36
N ASP A 601 12.00 -8.65 3.07
CA ASP A 601 11.21 -9.45 2.11
C ASP A 601 12.01 -10.65 1.54
N ARG A 602 13.35 -10.62 1.65
CA ARG A 602 14.30 -11.65 1.16
C ARG A 602 14.02 -12.12 -0.28
N PRO A 603 13.71 -11.24 -1.25
CA PRO A 603 13.53 -11.65 -2.63
C PRO A 603 14.86 -12.14 -3.21
N HIS A 604 14.82 -13.02 -4.23
CA HIS A 604 16.04 -13.45 -4.91
C HIS A 604 16.78 -12.28 -5.57
N GLU A 605 16.05 -11.37 -6.22
CA GLU A 605 16.60 -10.17 -6.86
C GLU A 605 15.73 -8.94 -6.65
N ILE A 606 16.36 -7.77 -6.61
CA ILE A 606 15.70 -6.46 -6.72
C ILE A 606 16.22 -5.76 -7.97
N ASN A 607 15.33 -5.58 -8.94
CA ASN A 607 15.60 -5.02 -10.25
C ASN A 607 14.88 -3.70 -10.46
N THR A 608 15.42 -2.87 -11.37
CA THR A 608 14.72 -1.69 -11.87
C THR A 608 14.04 -2.00 -13.21
N LEU A 609 13.03 -1.22 -13.59
CA LEU A 609 12.36 -1.36 -14.87
C LEU A 609 13.35 -1.23 -16.05
N LEU A 610 14.26 -0.26 -15.96
CA LEU A 610 15.30 -0.05 -16.98
C LEU A 610 16.29 -1.23 -17.03
N GLY A 611 16.67 -1.78 -15.90
CA GLY A 611 17.51 -2.97 -15.82
C GLY A 611 16.87 -4.17 -16.51
N ASN A 612 15.61 -4.46 -16.20
CA ASN A 612 14.85 -5.52 -16.83
C ASN A 612 14.69 -5.32 -18.34
N ALA A 613 14.38 -4.09 -18.77
CA ALA A 613 14.31 -3.75 -20.19
C ALA A 613 15.66 -3.96 -20.90
N GLY A 614 16.78 -3.60 -20.25
CA GLY A 614 18.14 -3.84 -20.75
C GLY A 614 18.45 -5.34 -20.89
N ALA A 615 18.14 -6.13 -19.88
CA ALA A 615 18.34 -7.59 -19.90
C ALA A 615 17.52 -8.25 -21.03
N VAL A 616 16.24 -7.87 -21.17
CA VAL A 616 15.38 -8.34 -22.26
C VAL A 616 15.92 -7.92 -23.61
N ALA A 617 16.36 -6.66 -23.79
CA ALA A 617 16.94 -6.19 -25.05
C ALA A 617 18.20 -6.97 -25.44
N HIS A 618 19.06 -7.29 -24.48
CA HIS A 618 20.24 -8.12 -24.72
C HIS A 618 19.91 -9.55 -25.13
N THR A 619 18.82 -10.12 -24.58
CA THR A 619 18.39 -11.49 -24.87
C THR A 619 17.68 -11.58 -26.23
N VAL A 620 16.74 -10.65 -26.50
CA VAL A 620 15.87 -10.72 -27.68
C VAL A 620 16.51 -10.11 -28.93
N ALA A 621 17.25 -9.00 -28.78
CA ALA A 621 17.82 -8.25 -29.88
C ALA A 621 19.28 -7.84 -29.63
N PRO A 622 20.23 -8.79 -29.40
CA PRO A 622 21.60 -8.48 -28.98
C PRO A 622 22.35 -7.57 -29.95
N ARG A 623 22.16 -7.76 -31.27
CA ARG A 623 22.82 -6.94 -32.30
C ARG A 623 22.36 -5.47 -32.25
N LEU A 624 21.08 -5.22 -31.97
CA LEU A 624 20.55 -3.87 -31.82
C LEU A 624 21.05 -3.23 -30.52
N ALA A 625 21.03 -3.99 -29.41
CA ALA A 625 21.56 -3.55 -28.12
C ALA A 625 23.04 -3.10 -28.25
N PHE A 626 23.89 -3.91 -28.90
CA PHE A 626 25.29 -3.54 -29.16
C PHE A 626 25.46 -2.28 -30.02
N ARG A 627 24.61 -2.05 -31.03
CA ARG A 627 24.65 -0.82 -31.83
C ARG A 627 24.30 0.41 -31.00
N VAL A 628 23.26 0.31 -30.14
CA VAL A 628 22.87 1.39 -29.24
C VAL A 628 23.96 1.68 -28.21
N LEU A 629 24.58 0.66 -27.62
CA LEU A 629 25.70 0.82 -26.69
C LEU A 629 26.95 1.37 -27.38
N ASN A 630 27.20 1.00 -28.64
CA ASN A 630 28.29 1.58 -29.41
C ASN A 630 28.06 3.07 -29.69
N LEU A 631 26.82 3.46 -30.04
CA LEU A 631 26.47 4.87 -30.17
C LEU A 631 26.70 5.61 -28.85
N ALA A 632 26.25 5.05 -27.73
CA ALA A 632 26.51 5.60 -26.40
C ALA A 632 28.01 5.69 -26.08
N TYR A 633 28.83 4.72 -26.53
CA TYR A 633 30.29 4.80 -26.40
C TYR A 633 30.89 5.98 -27.12
N HIS A 634 30.40 6.36 -28.29
CA HIS A 634 30.92 7.51 -29.04
C HIS A 634 30.43 8.86 -28.47
N VAL A 635 29.20 8.90 -27.97
CA VAL A 635 28.57 10.13 -27.43
C VAL A 635 29.11 10.49 -26.04
N PHE A 636 29.41 9.49 -25.19
CA PHE A 636 29.88 9.73 -23.82
C PHE A 636 31.39 9.51 -23.70
N PRO A 637 32.24 10.57 -23.73
CA PRO A 637 33.69 10.43 -23.68
C PRO A 637 34.18 9.88 -22.33
N ASP A 638 35.44 9.45 -22.29
CA ASP A 638 36.12 9.08 -21.05
C ASP A 638 36.22 10.28 -20.11
N SER A 639 36.20 10.04 -18.80
CA SER A 639 36.32 11.08 -17.78
C SER A 639 37.67 11.76 -17.81
N ALA A 640 37.78 12.99 -17.33
CA ALA A 640 39.07 13.70 -17.20
C ALA A 640 40.09 12.89 -16.38
N ALA A 641 39.62 12.25 -15.29
CA ALA A 641 40.45 11.36 -14.47
C ALA A 641 40.96 10.11 -15.23
N ALA A 642 40.23 9.66 -16.28
CA ALA A 642 40.68 8.54 -17.12
C ALA A 642 41.71 8.94 -18.16
N LYS A 643 41.68 10.20 -18.59
CA LYS A 643 42.57 10.74 -19.62
C LYS A 643 43.90 11.31 -19.09
N GLY A 644 44.04 11.51 -17.77
CA GLY A 644 45.20 12.17 -17.17
C GLY A 644 45.29 13.66 -17.59
N ASP A 645 46.50 14.25 -17.51
CA ASP A 645 46.74 15.68 -17.82
C ASP A 645 46.48 16.10 -19.27
N ALA A 646 46.14 15.17 -20.15
CA ALA A 646 45.91 15.45 -21.59
C ALA A 646 44.51 16.06 -21.90
N ALA A 647 43.70 16.39 -20.90
CA ALA A 647 42.31 16.81 -21.09
C ALA A 647 42.09 18.32 -21.00
N ARG A 648 42.56 19.09 -22.00
CA ARG A 648 42.06 20.45 -22.26
C ARG A 648 41.37 20.47 -23.63
N GLY A 649 40.04 20.52 -23.62
CA GLY A 649 39.19 20.87 -24.76
C GLY A 649 38.46 19.73 -25.46
N THR A 650 37.22 19.47 -25.07
CA THR A 650 36.23 18.81 -25.93
C THR A 650 34.82 19.35 -25.64
N ARG A 651 34.06 19.55 -26.72
CA ARG A 651 32.78 20.26 -26.80
C ARG A 651 31.69 19.72 -25.87
N GLU A 652 31.14 20.63 -25.07
CA GLU A 652 30.05 20.36 -24.11
C GLU A 652 28.65 20.23 -24.76
N SER A 653 28.49 20.64 -26.03
CA SER A 653 27.17 20.86 -26.65
C SER A 653 26.39 19.59 -27.01
N GLU A 654 27.07 18.49 -27.40
CA GLU A 654 26.41 17.25 -27.82
C GLU A 654 25.94 16.40 -26.63
N GLN A 655 26.57 16.59 -25.47
CA GLN A 655 26.22 15.89 -24.21
C GLN A 655 24.91 16.39 -23.59
N ILE A 656 24.57 17.66 -23.87
CA ILE A 656 23.34 18.31 -23.34
C ILE A 656 22.09 17.78 -24.04
N MET A 657 22.19 17.41 -25.31
CA MET A 657 21.05 16.96 -26.11
C MET A 657 20.55 15.55 -25.68
N LEU A 658 21.48 14.63 -25.41
CA LEU A 658 21.10 13.27 -24.96
C LEU A 658 20.62 13.22 -23.51
N ALA A 659 21.18 14.05 -22.63
CA ALA A 659 20.69 14.15 -21.25
C ALA A 659 19.23 14.63 -21.18
N LYS A 660 18.75 15.37 -22.20
CA LYS A 660 17.34 15.77 -22.33
C LYS A 660 16.42 14.60 -22.73
N VAL A 661 16.92 13.62 -23.48
CA VAL A 661 16.14 12.44 -23.92
C VAL A 661 15.86 11.51 -22.73
N PHE A 662 16.76 11.44 -21.75
CA PHE A 662 16.59 10.64 -20.54
C PHE A 662 15.93 11.42 -19.38
N LYS A 663 15.58 12.69 -19.58
CA LYS A 663 14.89 13.51 -18.59
C LYS A 663 13.43 13.06 -18.49
N GLY A 664 13.11 12.22 -17.54
CA GLY A 664 11.76 11.66 -17.32
C GLY A 664 11.74 10.13 -17.17
N VAL A 665 12.86 9.44 -17.32
CA VAL A 665 12.97 8.02 -16.99
C VAL A 665 13.16 7.92 -15.46
N HIS A 666 12.10 7.56 -14.77
CA HIS A 666 12.15 7.22 -13.35
C HIS A 666 12.66 5.79 -13.19
N TRP A 667 13.57 5.59 -12.24
CA TRP A 667 14.17 4.29 -11.87
C TRP A 667 13.19 3.41 -11.12
#